data_dce953ddcf4696a121a6afc0086640de
#
_entry.id   dce953ddcf4696a121a6afc0086640de
#
_cell.length_a   1.000
_cell.length_b   1.000
_cell.length_c   1.000
_cell.angle_alpha   90.00
_cell.angle_beta   90.00
_cell.angle_gamma   90.00
#
_symmetry.space_group_name_H-M   'P 1'
#
loop_
_entity.id
_entity.type
_entity.pdbx_description
1 polymer ?
#
loop_
_entity_poly.entity_id
_entity_poly.type
_entity_poly.pdbx_seq_one_letter_code
_entity_poly.pdbx_strand_id
1 'polypeptide(L)'
;MPSIQGTVERITYRNEDNFYTVARIACTHWDDGPAGGSGRPADGSGRAQGAASGAADRAAEGGARDTRGAQDAWDGAGPGTRTNGRAGGSAAHLRRAPGAGSAPGAGSGWRRALPVTVVGTFPFISVGETLALEGEWVDHPEYGRQFKVERYESVVPATQKGIEKYLGSGLIKGIGPVTAKKLVSHFGLATLDVIEHHPERLTEVEGVGPIKSATIARAFQEQKEIRKVMMFLAGHGVSPTLAIKIFRRYGDASIQAVRENPYRLADEIHGVGFKTADKIAAELGMEPTSAERVAAGIIYVLNELAADGHVYYPEQALLDEAAKVLGVGQDLVAAVLPVIEERGAIIRDTVQGEKAVYLAYLYRAETSVAERLAALAGRPPKPLPVDVARLLAELGRRDGVQLSAEQRAAVEKAVGCGVLVLTGGPGTGKTTTVRTMLRIFEAGALRVALAAPTGRAAKRLAETTGREARTIHRLLGVSFGQGQMSFEHNEGAPIDADVIVLDETSMVDIQLMSYFLAAVRPGARLVLVGDVDQLPSVGPGSVLRDVISSGAVEVVRLTEIFRQARTSMIVTNAHRVNRGEMPVLNRNLTEGAKADFFFIAEDDPEKVTTLVKDLVVRRLPTYAKCDPIDDIQVMAPMRRTVTGVENLNAVLRDALNPAAPGKQEMRLGGLVLREGDKVMQTRNNYDKMVFNGDIGRVVKVDPEDQEVVVAFVEPDGMRRVTYEQHELDELVLSYAISVHKSQGSEYPVIVMPITTQHFIMLQRNLLYTAITRAKRLVVLVGTPKALAIAVKNSTQDRRYSGLAERLRALR
;
A
#
# COMPACT_ATOMS: atom_id res chain seq x y z
N MET A 1 -15.91 37.72 -16.05
CA MET A 1 -15.04 37.40 -14.91
C MET A 1 -13.82 38.29 -15.05
N PRO A 2 -13.24 38.74 -13.95
CA PRO A 2 -11.93 39.39 -13.96
C PRO A 2 -10.88 38.49 -14.61
N SER A 3 -10.03 39.04 -15.45
CA SER A 3 -8.93 38.32 -16.07
C SER A 3 -7.60 39.02 -15.85
N ILE A 4 -6.56 38.23 -15.66
CA ILE A 4 -5.18 38.72 -15.57
C ILE A 4 -4.27 37.91 -16.47
N GLN A 5 -3.31 38.55 -17.10
CA GLN A 5 -2.27 37.89 -17.86
C GLN A 5 -0.89 38.25 -17.30
N GLY A 6 -0.05 37.26 -17.13
CA GLY A 6 1.27 37.51 -16.58
C GLY A 6 2.17 36.29 -16.64
N THR A 7 3.46 36.51 -16.32
CA THR A 7 4.48 35.43 -16.32
C THR A 7 4.73 34.95 -14.90
N VAL A 8 4.79 33.64 -14.70
CA VAL A 8 5.08 32.99 -13.41
C VAL A 8 6.51 33.29 -13.00
N GLU A 9 6.68 34.06 -11.94
CA GLU A 9 8.01 34.40 -11.40
C GLU A 9 8.52 33.37 -10.43
N ARG A 10 7.61 32.87 -9.59
CA ARG A 10 7.94 31.88 -8.55
C ARG A 10 6.70 31.08 -8.14
N ILE A 11 6.88 29.79 -7.95
CA ILE A 11 5.92 28.92 -7.28
C ILE A 11 6.30 28.87 -5.81
N THR A 12 5.39 29.35 -4.94
CA THR A 12 5.64 29.44 -3.49
C THR A 12 5.20 28.17 -2.76
N TYR A 13 4.14 27.54 -3.26
CA TYR A 13 3.62 26.30 -2.73
C TYR A 13 2.93 25.51 -3.84
N ARG A 14 3.08 24.19 -3.83
CA ARG A 14 2.36 23.29 -4.72
C ARG A 14 2.03 22.02 -3.96
N ASN A 15 0.77 21.62 -3.99
CA ASN A 15 0.34 20.33 -3.51
C ASN A 15 0.38 19.33 -4.68
N GLU A 16 1.12 18.26 -4.54
CA GLU A 16 1.33 17.28 -5.63
C GLU A 16 0.13 16.35 -5.85
N ASP A 17 -0.76 16.19 -4.87
CA ASP A 17 -1.92 15.31 -4.97
C ASP A 17 -3.09 15.96 -5.72
N ASN A 18 -3.32 17.27 -5.50
CA ASN A 18 -4.44 18.01 -6.07
C ASN A 18 -4.03 19.21 -6.92
N PHE A 19 -2.72 19.46 -7.06
CA PHE A 19 -2.11 20.57 -7.83
C PHE A 19 -2.56 21.98 -7.40
N TYR A 20 -3.12 22.10 -6.20
CA TYR A 20 -3.35 23.40 -5.62
C TYR A 20 -2.01 24.12 -5.47
N THR A 21 -1.88 25.26 -6.14
CA THR A 21 -0.63 25.98 -6.24
C THR A 21 -0.83 27.41 -5.82
N VAL A 22 0.12 27.93 -5.07
CA VAL A 22 0.29 29.35 -4.77
C VAL A 22 1.49 29.82 -5.56
N ALA A 23 1.27 30.70 -6.52
CA ALA A 23 2.33 31.25 -7.36
C ALA A 23 2.34 32.76 -7.36
N ARG A 24 3.51 33.33 -7.62
CA ARG A 24 3.67 34.77 -7.87
C ARG A 24 3.80 35.02 -9.36
N ILE A 25 2.96 35.87 -9.89
CA ILE A 25 2.88 36.21 -11.32
C ILE A 25 3.17 37.69 -11.52
N ALA A 26 4.10 37.99 -12.42
CA ALA A 26 4.34 39.35 -12.92
C ALA A 26 3.25 39.66 -13.95
N CYS A 27 2.23 40.41 -13.56
CA CYS A 27 1.11 40.72 -14.42
C CYS A 27 1.51 41.75 -15.49
N THR A 28 1.21 41.44 -16.76
CA THR A 28 1.41 42.29 -17.93
C THR A 28 0.12 42.91 -18.42
N HIS A 29 -1.01 42.28 -18.18
CA HIS A 29 -2.34 42.76 -18.54
C HIS A 29 -3.34 42.43 -17.43
N TRP A 30 -4.33 43.37 -17.25
CA TRP A 30 -5.30 43.29 -16.18
C TRP A 30 -6.63 43.84 -16.68
N ASP A 31 -7.70 43.06 -16.57
CA ASP A 31 -9.05 43.44 -16.89
C ASP A 31 -9.98 43.11 -15.71
N ASP A 32 -10.56 44.17 -15.11
CA ASP A 32 -11.43 44.01 -13.94
C ASP A 32 -12.88 43.59 -14.29
N GLY A 33 -13.20 43.36 -15.58
CA GLY A 33 -14.54 43.00 -16.03
C GLY A 33 -15.55 44.15 -15.94
N PRO A 34 -16.76 44.01 -16.52
CA PRO A 34 -17.75 45.10 -16.57
C PRO A 34 -18.49 45.25 -15.24
N ALA A 35 -17.88 45.91 -14.27
CA ALA A 35 -18.58 46.52 -13.13
C ALA A 35 -17.71 47.58 -12.48
N GLY A 36 -17.98 48.78 -12.88
CA GLY A 36 -17.92 50.10 -12.35
C GLY A 36 -17.04 50.44 -11.16
N GLY A 37 -16.23 51.47 -11.35
CA GLY A 37 -15.73 52.28 -10.25
C GLY A 37 -14.23 52.41 -10.19
N SER A 38 -13.75 53.48 -10.76
CA SER A 38 -12.42 54.02 -10.54
C SER A 38 -12.09 54.16 -9.05
N GLY A 39 -11.19 53.28 -8.54
CA GLY A 39 -10.62 53.37 -7.21
C GLY A 39 -9.12 53.16 -7.28
N ARG A 40 -8.32 54.22 -7.34
CA ARG A 40 -6.86 54.17 -7.09
C ARG A 40 -6.61 53.67 -5.69
N PRO A 41 -5.63 52.81 -5.45
CA PRO A 41 -5.18 52.47 -4.10
C PRO A 41 -4.50 53.69 -3.49
N ALA A 42 -5.06 54.18 -2.37
CA ALA A 42 -4.44 55.21 -1.52
C ALA A 42 -3.43 54.54 -0.59
N ASP A 43 -2.29 55.19 -0.43
CA ASP A 43 -1.28 54.96 0.58
C ASP A 43 -1.86 54.96 2.00
N GLY A 44 -1.62 53.94 2.74
CA GLY A 44 -2.08 53.82 4.11
C GLY A 44 -1.19 54.54 5.10
N SER A 45 -1.67 55.59 5.71
CA SER A 45 -1.31 56.03 7.05
C SER A 45 -2.43 56.81 7.69
N GLY A 46 -2.95 56.38 8.84
CA GLY A 46 -3.81 57.21 9.65
C GLY A 46 -4.88 56.48 10.46
N ARG A 47 -4.54 56.22 11.68
CA ARG A 47 -5.26 56.27 12.96
C ARG A 47 -6.80 56.12 13.04
N ALA A 48 -7.16 55.24 13.96
CA ALA A 48 -8.47 54.95 14.54
C ALA A 48 -9.18 56.18 15.12
N GLN A 49 -10.54 56.16 15.07
CA GLN A 49 -11.46 56.53 16.16
C GLN A 49 -12.91 56.40 15.66
N GLY A 50 -13.72 55.54 16.20
CA GLY A 50 -14.77 55.85 17.16
C GLY A 50 -16.22 55.88 16.67
N ALA A 51 -17.05 55.10 17.32
CA ALA A 51 -18.52 55.27 17.61
C ALA A 51 -19.55 54.84 16.54
N ALA A 52 -20.26 53.75 16.75
CA ALA A 52 -21.49 53.54 17.51
C ALA A 52 -22.84 53.90 16.77
N SER A 53 -23.78 53.00 16.95
CA SER A 53 -25.28 53.09 16.78
C SER A 53 -25.79 52.89 15.33
N GLY A 54 -26.82 52.14 15.09
CA GLY A 54 -27.86 51.48 15.81
C GLY A 54 -28.94 50.96 14.87
N ALA A 55 -29.55 49.91 15.31
CA ALA A 55 -30.98 49.52 15.22
C ALA A 55 -31.62 49.10 13.90
N ALA A 56 -32.06 47.89 13.91
CA ALA A 56 -33.44 47.39 13.73
C ALA A 56 -34.01 47.41 12.29
N ASP A 57 -34.73 46.50 11.78
CA ASP A 57 -35.72 45.54 12.31
C ASP A 57 -36.28 44.65 11.18
N ARG A 58 -36.68 43.40 11.56
CA ARG A 58 -37.82 42.58 11.02
C ARG A 58 -37.68 41.95 9.63
N ALA A 59 -38.09 40.76 9.43
CA ALA A 59 -38.76 39.58 10.02
C ALA A 59 -38.99 38.57 8.92
N ALA A 60 -38.99 37.41 9.14
CA ALA A 60 -39.78 36.24 9.59
C ALA A 60 -39.79 35.24 8.40
N GLU A 61 -39.80 34.04 8.54
CA GLU A 61 -40.36 32.83 9.12
C GLU A 61 -39.85 31.67 8.26
N GLY A 62 -39.62 30.50 8.67
CA GLY A 62 -40.06 29.57 9.67
C GLY A 62 -39.46 28.21 9.35
N GLY A 63 -39.19 27.48 10.26
CA GLY A 63 -39.71 26.29 10.90
C GLY A 63 -38.77 25.12 10.88
N ALA A 64 -38.20 24.81 12.00
CA ALA A 64 -38.46 23.82 13.06
C ALA A 64 -38.01 22.40 12.69
N ARG A 65 -37.22 21.75 13.48
CA ARG A 65 -37.20 21.09 14.79
C ARG A 65 -35.93 20.26 14.91
N ASP A 66 -35.27 20.42 15.95
CA ASP A 66 -35.15 19.81 17.29
C ASP A 66 -34.24 18.58 17.30
N THR A 67 -33.23 18.47 18.16
CA THR A 67 -33.12 18.41 19.62
C THR A 67 -31.65 18.43 20.07
N ARG A 68 -31.30 19.36 21.03
CA ARG A 68 -30.72 19.14 22.36
C ARG A 68 -29.39 18.35 22.45
N GLY A 69 -28.38 18.77 23.15
CA GLY A 69 -28.25 19.80 24.17
C GLY A 69 -26.90 19.66 24.91
N ALA A 70 -26.63 20.79 25.61
CA ALA A 70 -25.78 21.00 26.80
C ALA A 70 -24.25 21.02 26.51
N GLN A 71 -23.58 22.19 26.47
CA GLN A 71 -23.18 23.12 27.54
C GLN A 71 -22.63 22.41 28.80
N ASP A 72 -21.32 22.67 29.09
CA ASP A 72 -20.95 23.66 30.06
C ASP A 72 -19.45 23.99 30.03
N ALA A 73 -19.24 25.27 30.29
CA ALA A 73 -17.99 25.98 30.48
C ALA A 73 -17.31 25.59 31.79
N TRP A 74 -16.03 25.87 31.94
CA TRP A 74 -15.49 26.50 33.14
C TRP A 74 -14.17 27.22 32.86
N ASP A 75 -14.19 28.49 33.27
CA ASP A 75 -13.09 29.46 33.42
C ASP A 75 -12.15 29.11 34.58
N GLY A 76 -10.92 29.69 34.52
CA GLY A 76 -10.23 29.95 35.77
C GLY A 76 -8.71 30.22 35.67
N ALA A 77 -8.38 31.50 35.49
CA ALA A 77 -7.35 32.27 36.23
C ALA A 77 -5.87 31.84 36.24
N GLY A 78 -4.99 32.75 35.77
CA GLY A 78 -3.59 32.90 36.13
C GLY A 78 -3.43 33.47 37.56
N PRO A 79 -2.25 33.90 38.02
CA PRO A 79 -1.34 34.91 37.45
C PRO A 79 0.17 34.76 37.75
N GLY A 80 0.98 35.64 37.13
CA GLY A 80 2.14 36.38 37.67
C GLY A 80 3.45 35.56 37.77
N THR A 81 4.57 36.05 37.42
CA THR A 81 5.31 37.25 37.75
C THR A 81 6.60 37.38 36.96
N ARG A 82 6.93 38.65 36.65
CA ARG A 82 8.15 39.30 36.24
C ARG A 82 9.47 38.71 36.78
N THR A 83 10.58 38.85 35.95
CA THR A 83 11.73 39.74 36.22
C THR A 83 12.74 39.69 35.04
N ASN A 84 13.01 40.77 34.38
CA ASN A 84 14.19 41.65 34.31
C ASN A 84 15.60 41.03 34.12
N GLY A 85 16.28 41.60 33.06
CA GLY A 85 17.73 41.75 32.97
C GLY A 85 18.22 41.89 31.55
N ARG A 86 18.31 43.08 30.91
CA ARG A 86 19.47 43.96 30.69
C ARG A 86 20.77 43.20 30.41
N ALA A 87 21.57 43.50 29.39
CA ALA A 87 22.02 44.68 28.62
C ALA A 87 22.94 44.12 27.52
N GLY A 88 23.20 44.75 26.47
CA GLY A 88 23.92 45.88 25.99
C GLY A 88 24.54 45.45 24.67
N GLY A 89 24.48 46.16 23.67
CA GLY A 89 25.18 47.32 23.21
C GLY A 89 26.03 46.92 22.01
N SER A 90 25.95 47.51 20.86
CA SER A 90 26.76 48.63 20.45
C SER A 90 26.51 49.03 19.00
N ALA A 91 26.48 50.33 18.76
CA ALA A 91 26.24 51.00 17.50
C ALA A 91 27.56 51.25 16.71
N ALA A 92 27.42 51.47 15.41
CA ALA A 92 28.23 52.45 14.63
C ALA A 92 27.58 52.53 13.24
N HIS A 93 26.90 53.61 12.93
CA HIS A 93 27.32 54.89 12.35
C HIS A 93 28.11 54.80 11.01
N LEU A 94 27.58 55.34 9.98
CA LEU A 94 27.96 56.56 9.17
C LEU A 94 27.60 56.29 7.70
N ARG A 95 27.15 57.17 6.83
CA ARG A 95 26.98 58.60 6.74
C ARG A 95 26.14 58.91 5.49
N ARG A 96 25.58 60.08 5.51
CA ARG A 96 24.66 60.69 4.53
C ARG A 96 25.45 61.63 3.55
N ALA A 97 24.91 61.69 2.31
CA ALA A 97 24.63 62.86 1.44
C ALA A 97 25.77 63.29 0.48
N PRO A 98 25.51 64.25 -0.47
CA PRO A 98 24.31 64.48 -1.31
C PRO A 98 24.66 64.85 -2.78
N GLY A 99 23.65 65.22 -3.61
CA GLY A 99 23.84 66.11 -4.74
C GLY A 99 23.26 65.67 -6.07
N ALA A 100 22.14 66.15 -6.39
CA ALA A 100 21.69 67.17 -7.31
C ALA A 100 22.05 66.96 -8.79
N GLY A 101 21.04 66.99 -9.65
CA GLY A 101 21.20 67.23 -11.11
C GLY A 101 19.92 66.92 -11.85
N SER A 102 19.20 67.95 -12.21
CA SER A 102 17.89 67.91 -12.89
C SER A 102 17.96 67.86 -14.41
N ALA A 103 16.93 67.24 -15.00
CA ALA A 103 16.12 67.49 -16.23
C ALA A 103 16.62 66.90 -17.59
N PRO A 104 15.76 66.85 -18.61
CA PRO A 104 14.67 65.91 -18.82
C PRO A 104 14.79 65.25 -20.22
N GLY A 105 14.24 64.09 -20.37
CA GLY A 105 14.17 63.35 -21.64
C GLY A 105 13.01 62.37 -21.68
N ALA A 106 12.06 62.69 -22.51
CA ALA A 106 10.92 61.81 -22.79
C ALA A 106 11.32 60.46 -23.36
N GLY A 107 10.74 59.39 -22.77
CA GLY A 107 10.90 58.05 -23.27
C GLY A 107 10.01 57.08 -22.53
N SER A 108 8.94 56.66 -23.18
CA SER A 108 8.03 55.49 -22.95
C SER A 108 8.19 54.76 -21.62
N GLY A 109 7.25 54.99 -20.70
CA GLY A 109 7.22 54.31 -19.40
C GLY A 109 7.02 52.81 -19.47
N TRP A 110 8.02 52.09 -19.12
CA TRP A 110 7.93 50.70 -18.70
C TRP A 110 7.28 50.68 -17.32
N ARG A 111 5.96 50.37 -17.29
CA ARG A 111 5.30 50.06 -16.03
C ARG A 111 5.95 48.76 -15.49
N ARG A 112 6.59 48.86 -14.34
CA ARG A 112 7.01 47.70 -13.57
C ARG A 112 5.78 46.82 -13.37
N ALA A 113 5.82 45.59 -13.89
CA ALA A 113 4.82 44.56 -13.62
C ALA A 113 4.69 44.41 -12.12
N LEU A 114 3.48 44.58 -11.57
CA LEU A 114 3.22 44.34 -10.15
C LEU A 114 3.08 42.85 -9.90
N PRO A 115 3.80 42.26 -8.95
CA PRO A 115 3.67 40.86 -8.63
C PRO A 115 2.33 40.60 -7.94
N VAL A 116 1.52 39.70 -8.52
CA VAL A 116 0.22 39.23 -7.98
C VAL A 116 0.38 37.81 -7.46
N THR A 117 -0.15 37.56 -6.27
CA THR A 117 -0.26 36.18 -5.76
C THR A 117 -1.52 35.56 -6.33
N VAL A 118 -1.35 34.44 -7.03
CA VAL A 118 -2.45 33.64 -7.58
C VAL A 118 -2.54 32.32 -6.86
N VAL A 119 -3.77 31.86 -6.64
CA VAL A 119 -4.07 30.63 -5.98
C VAL A 119 -5.10 29.86 -6.80
N GLY A 120 -4.89 28.57 -6.95
CA GLY A 120 -5.82 27.71 -7.71
C GLY A 120 -5.21 26.36 -8.01
N THR A 121 -5.95 25.54 -8.74
CA THR A 121 -5.45 24.24 -9.21
C THR A 121 -4.77 24.41 -10.56
N PHE A 122 -3.45 24.32 -10.56
CA PHE A 122 -2.65 24.44 -11.78
C PHE A 122 -1.89 23.14 -12.03
N PRO A 123 -2.43 22.21 -12.80
CA PRO A 123 -1.76 20.94 -13.10
C PRO A 123 -0.36 21.12 -13.68
N PHE A 124 -0.17 22.17 -14.47
CA PHE A 124 1.11 22.44 -15.16
C PHE A 124 1.37 23.94 -15.26
N ILE A 125 2.03 24.48 -14.26
CA ILE A 125 2.68 25.78 -14.42
C ILE A 125 4.15 25.64 -14.08
N SER A 126 4.99 26.33 -14.85
CA SER A 126 6.42 26.42 -14.64
C SER A 126 6.86 27.86 -14.48
N VAL A 127 7.93 28.08 -13.74
CA VAL A 127 8.55 29.40 -13.62
C VAL A 127 8.98 29.88 -15.01
N GLY A 128 8.56 31.09 -15.42
CA GLY A 128 8.81 31.64 -16.73
C GLY A 128 7.69 31.45 -17.77
N GLU A 129 6.66 30.67 -17.44
CA GLU A 129 5.48 30.48 -18.30
C GLU A 129 4.54 31.70 -18.20
N THR A 130 3.95 32.11 -19.33
CA THR A 130 2.98 33.19 -19.36
C THR A 130 1.58 32.60 -19.37
N LEU A 131 0.74 33.03 -18.44
CA LEU A 131 -0.62 32.52 -18.24
C LEU A 131 -1.64 33.63 -18.44
N ALA A 132 -2.74 33.30 -19.11
CA ALA A 132 -3.99 34.04 -19.05
C ALA A 132 -4.87 33.37 -18.01
N LEU A 133 -5.32 34.12 -17.03
CA LEU A 133 -6.04 33.62 -15.87
C LEU A 133 -7.38 34.28 -15.74
N GLU A 134 -8.44 33.53 -15.54
CA GLU A 134 -9.78 33.98 -15.22
C GLU A 134 -10.14 33.54 -13.81
N GLY A 135 -10.74 34.42 -13.01
CA GLY A 135 -11.08 34.10 -11.64
C GLY A 135 -11.62 35.27 -10.84
N GLU A 136 -11.54 35.18 -9.54
CA GLU A 136 -12.05 36.16 -8.59
C GLU A 136 -10.96 36.64 -7.62
N TRP A 137 -11.08 37.89 -7.18
CA TRP A 137 -10.24 38.41 -6.13
C TRP A 137 -10.77 38.03 -4.75
N VAL A 138 -9.91 37.45 -3.92
CA VAL A 138 -10.24 36.96 -2.57
C VAL A 138 -9.25 37.57 -1.57
N ASP A 139 -9.76 38.07 -0.45
CA ASP A 139 -8.93 38.57 0.64
C ASP A 139 -8.72 37.47 1.68
N HIS A 140 -7.47 36.96 1.77
CA HIS A 140 -7.11 35.94 2.76
C HIS A 140 -6.67 36.61 4.07
N PRO A 141 -7.18 36.15 5.25
CA PRO A 141 -6.92 36.83 6.55
C PRO A 141 -5.43 36.96 6.91
N GLU A 142 -4.58 36.02 6.52
CA GLU A 142 -3.14 36.02 6.86
C GLU A 142 -2.24 36.44 5.68
N TYR A 143 -2.67 36.20 4.42
CA TYR A 143 -1.81 36.39 3.24
C TYR A 143 -2.24 37.55 2.33
N GLY A 144 -3.28 38.29 2.73
CA GLY A 144 -3.76 39.46 2.00
C GLY A 144 -4.50 39.12 0.71
N ARG A 145 -4.59 40.07 -0.19
CA ARG A 145 -5.37 39.98 -1.43
C ARG A 145 -4.72 39.03 -2.42
N GLN A 146 -5.45 38.01 -2.86
CA GLN A 146 -5.01 36.96 -3.79
C GLN A 146 -6.01 36.83 -4.94
N PHE A 147 -5.54 36.38 -6.10
CA PHE A 147 -6.40 36.06 -7.23
C PHE A 147 -6.67 34.57 -7.27
N LYS A 148 -7.90 34.16 -6.97
CA LYS A 148 -8.33 32.76 -7.02
C LYS A 148 -8.73 32.45 -8.45
N VAL A 149 -7.95 31.55 -9.06
CA VAL A 149 -8.08 31.17 -10.45
C VAL A 149 -9.08 30.03 -10.60
N GLU A 150 -10.06 30.23 -11.47
CA GLU A 150 -11.04 29.23 -11.87
C GLU A 150 -10.68 28.55 -13.19
N ARG A 151 -10.12 29.36 -14.13
CA ARG A 151 -9.67 28.88 -15.44
C ARG A 151 -8.34 29.55 -15.80
N TYR A 152 -7.47 28.78 -16.44
CA TYR A 152 -6.22 29.32 -16.96
C TYR A 152 -5.88 28.75 -18.34
N GLU A 153 -5.20 29.58 -19.13
CA GLU A 153 -4.59 29.16 -20.40
C GLU A 153 -3.11 29.54 -20.41
N SER A 154 -2.28 28.64 -20.90
CA SER A 154 -0.87 28.93 -21.13
C SER A 154 -0.73 29.68 -22.45
N VAL A 155 -0.26 30.90 -22.38
CA VAL A 155 0.00 31.74 -23.55
C VAL A 155 1.44 31.58 -23.95
N VAL A 156 1.70 31.38 -25.25
CA VAL A 156 3.07 31.31 -25.78
C VAL A 156 3.84 32.55 -25.30
N PRO A 157 5.04 32.39 -24.72
CA PRO A 157 5.79 33.54 -24.18
C PRO A 157 6.05 34.55 -25.27
N ALA A 158 5.50 35.75 -25.13
CA ALA A 158 5.62 36.83 -26.09
C ALA A 158 6.97 37.56 -26.02
N THR A 159 7.88 37.13 -25.13
CA THR A 159 9.19 37.78 -24.94
C THR A 159 10.35 36.78 -25.08
N GLN A 160 11.47 37.22 -25.63
CA GLN A 160 12.68 36.36 -25.75
C GLN A 160 13.11 35.79 -24.40
N LYS A 161 13.07 36.56 -23.31
CA LYS A 161 13.37 36.09 -21.95
C LYS A 161 12.39 35.01 -21.47
N GLY A 162 11.12 35.10 -21.83
CA GLY A 162 10.08 34.09 -21.52
C GLY A 162 10.37 32.78 -22.25
N ILE A 163 10.67 32.85 -23.54
CA ILE A 163 11.04 31.68 -24.36
C ILE A 163 12.32 31.00 -23.83
N GLU A 164 13.34 31.81 -23.47
CA GLU A 164 14.59 31.30 -22.90
C GLU A 164 14.34 30.52 -21.60
N LYS A 165 13.56 31.07 -20.68
CA LYS A 165 13.20 30.43 -19.42
C LYS A 165 12.36 29.18 -19.64
N TYR A 166 11.38 29.22 -20.56
CA TYR A 166 10.53 28.08 -20.90
C TYR A 166 11.36 26.90 -21.46
N LEU A 167 12.20 27.15 -22.43
CA LEU A 167 13.08 26.14 -23.04
C LEU A 167 14.13 25.62 -22.05
N GLY A 168 14.66 26.51 -21.19
CA GLY A 168 15.70 26.18 -20.21
C GLY A 168 15.19 25.54 -18.92
N SER A 169 13.87 25.34 -18.75
CA SER A 169 13.25 24.77 -17.54
C SER A 169 13.51 23.27 -17.32
N GLY A 170 14.14 22.57 -18.30
CA GLY A 170 14.38 21.13 -18.26
C GLY A 170 13.20 20.27 -18.77
N LEU A 171 12.08 20.88 -19.14
CA LEU A 171 10.91 20.19 -19.68
C LEU A 171 11.16 19.55 -21.05
N ILE A 172 12.10 20.09 -21.85
CA ILE A 172 12.38 19.59 -23.20
C ILE A 172 13.73 18.88 -23.19
N LYS A 173 13.73 17.58 -23.38
CA LYS A 173 14.93 16.76 -23.42
C LYS A 173 15.87 17.25 -24.52
N GLY A 174 17.11 17.56 -24.16
CA GLY A 174 18.11 18.08 -25.12
C GLY A 174 18.30 19.59 -25.07
N ILE A 175 17.47 20.35 -24.33
CA ILE A 175 17.63 21.78 -24.13
C ILE A 175 17.90 22.05 -22.64
N GLY A 176 19.15 22.42 -22.32
CA GLY A 176 19.49 23.02 -21.02
C GLY A 176 19.50 24.54 -21.11
N PRO A 177 19.69 25.27 -19.96
CA PRO A 177 19.68 26.72 -19.92
C PRO A 177 20.64 27.40 -20.92
N VAL A 178 21.83 26.83 -21.12
CA VAL A 178 22.82 27.35 -22.06
C VAL A 178 22.38 27.18 -23.52
N THR A 179 21.78 26.00 -23.85
CA THR A 179 21.26 25.73 -25.19
C THR A 179 20.04 26.61 -25.49
N ALA A 180 19.13 26.78 -24.50
CA ALA A 180 17.98 27.65 -24.62
C ALA A 180 18.39 29.10 -24.93
N LYS A 181 19.40 29.62 -24.20
CA LYS A 181 19.93 30.96 -24.43
C LYS A 181 20.53 31.11 -25.84
N LYS A 182 21.29 30.14 -26.33
CA LYS A 182 21.86 30.15 -27.70
C LYS A 182 20.79 30.15 -28.78
N LEU A 183 19.77 29.27 -28.64
CA LEU A 183 18.65 29.17 -29.57
C LEU A 183 17.84 30.47 -29.62
N VAL A 184 17.48 31.04 -28.48
CA VAL A 184 16.73 32.32 -28.42
C VAL A 184 17.55 33.50 -28.89
N SER A 185 18.83 33.54 -28.66
CA SER A 185 19.71 34.58 -29.19
C SER A 185 19.82 34.57 -30.71
N HIS A 186 19.71 33.38 -31.34
CA HIS A 186 19.81 33.19 -32.79
C HIS A 186 18.46 33.42 -33.50
N PHE A 187 17.37 32.79 -32.98
CA PHE A 187 16.05 32.85 -33.64
C PHE A 187 15.08 33.85 -33.05
N GLY A 188 15.43 34.47 -31.92
CA GLY A 188 14.58 35.46 -31.26
C GLY A 188 13.20 34.92 -30.87
N LEU A 189 12.14 35.63 -31.23
CA LEU A 189 10.75 35.26 -30.98
C LEU A 189 10.28 34.08 -31.86
N ALA A 190 10.95 33.80 -32.97
CA ALA A 190 10.62 32.68 -33.86
C ALA A 190 11.17 31.33 -33.36
N THR A 191 11.86 31.30 -32.23
CA THR A 191 12.53 30.09 -31.72
C THR A 191 11.57 28.89 -31.59
N LEU A 192 10.36 29.09 -31.04
CA LEU A 192 9.38 28.02 -30.86
C LEU A 192 8.82 27.51 -32.19
N ASP A 193 8.58 28.45 -33.12
CA ASP A 193 8.12 28.15 -34.48
C ASP A 193 9.16 27.35 -35.25
N VAL A 194 10.44 27.72 -35.13
CA VAL A 194 11.55 27.01 -35.75
C VAL A 194 11.68 25.59 -35.15
N ILE A 195 11.54 25.40 -33.83
CA ILE A 195 11.59 24.06 -33.22
C ILE A 195 10.44 23.19 -33.74
N GLU A 196 9.25 23.77 -33.93
CA GLU A 196 8.03 23.04 -34.33
C GLU A 196 7.99 22.74 -35.82
N HIS A 197 8.25 23.69 -36.66
CA HIS A 197 8.03 23.59 -38.11
C HIS A 197 9.30 23.47 -38.93
N HIS A 198 10.44 23.92 -38.42
CA HIS A 198 11.70 23.97 -39.14
C HIS A 198 12.88 23.46 -38.31
N PRO A 199 12.77 22.23 -37.70
CA PRO A 199 13.81 21.72 -36.79
C PRO A 199 15.18 21.57 -37.41
N GLU A 200 15.29 21.41 -38.73
CA GLU A 200 16.56 21.38 -39.48
C GLU A 200 17.41 22.64 -39.27
N ARG A 201 16.73 23.81 -39.10
CA ARG A 201 17.41 25.09 -38.86
C ARG A 201 18.08 25.20 -37.49
N LEU A 202 17.68 24.35 -36.53
CA LEU A 202 18.34 24.33 -35.22
C LEU A 202 19.84 24.02 -35.32
N THR A 203 20.25 23.38 -36.40
CA THR A 203 21.68 23.11 -36.68
C THR A 203 22.47 24.38 -37.00
N GLU A 204 21.84 25.51 -37.30
CA GLU A 204 22.49 26.82 -37.47
C GLU A 204 23.09 27.30 -36.12
N VAL A 205 22.67 26.73 -34.97
CA VAL A 205 23.15 27.13 -33.66
C VAL A 205 24.32 26.27 -33.20
N GLU A 206 25.43 26.89 -32.85
CA GLU A 206 26.62 26.22 -32.37
C GLU A 206 26.36 25.29 -31.18
N GLY A 207 26.69 23.99 -31.32
CA GLY A 207 26.46 22.94 -30.30
C GLY A 207 25.12 22.19 -30.43
N VAL A 208 24.41 22.44 -31.55
CA VAL A 208 23.19 21.68 -31.91
C VAL A 208 23.45 20.97 -33.25
N GLY A 209 23.86 19.71 -33.21
CA GLY A 209 24.00 18.87 -34.39
C GLY A 209 22.70 18.23 -34.84
N PRO A 210 22.65 17.54 -36.00
CA PRO A 210 21.43 16.93 -36.56
C PRO A 210 20.71 15.97 -35.60
N ILE A 211 21.48 15.17 -34.85
CA ILE A 211 20.90 14.20 -33.88
C ILE A 211 20.23 14.96 -32.73
N LYS A 212 20.86 16.02 -32.23
CA LYS A 212 20.33 16.84 -31.14
C LYS A 212 19.11 17.63 -31.60
N SER A 213 19.13 18.15 -32.83
CA SER A 213 17.98 18.83 -33.45
C SER A 213 16.77 17.91 -33.53
N ALA A 214 16.92 16.69 -34.02
CA ALA A 214 15.86 15.71 -34.10
C ALA A 214 15.34 15.31 -32.70
N THR A 215 16.22 15.22 -31.70
CA THR A 215 15.84 14.93 -30.31
C THR A 215 15.02 16.06 -29.70
N ILE A 216 15.41 17.32 -29.94
CA ILE A 216 14.71 18.51 -29.47
C ILE A 216 13.33 18.60 -30.11
N ALA A 217 13.21 18.44 -31.44
CA ALA A 217 11.96 18.50 -32.15
C ALA A 217 10.97 17.43 -31.66
N ARG A 218 11.45 16.18 -31.49
CA ARG A 218 10.63 15.08 -30.96
C ARG A 218 10.15 15.40 -29.54
N ALA A 219 11.05 15.83 -28.65
CA ALA A 219 10.70 16.13 -27.26
C ALA A 219 9.71 17.31 -27.17
N PHE A 220 9.83 18.29 -28.04
CA PHE A 220 8.91 19.42 -28.11
C PHE A 220 7.51 18.99 -28.56
N GLN A 221 7.43 18.15 -29.60
CA GLN A 221 6.17 17.60 -30.09
C GLN A 221 5.50 16.67 -29.07
N GLU A 222 6.28 15.79 -28.42
CA GLU A 222 5.78 14.93 -27.33
C GLU A 222 5.17 15.78 -26.19
N GLN A 223 5.83 16.87 -25.79
CA GLN A 223 5.31 17.77 -24.76
C GLN A 223 3.99 18.46 -25.17
N LYS A 224 3.86 18.83 -26.44
CA LYS A 224 2.64 19.44 -26.98
C LYS A 224 1.46 18.46 -26.96
N GLU A 225 1.66 17.23 -27.39
CA GLU A 225 0.62 16.19 -27.39
C GLU A 225 0.28 15.74 -25.96
N ILE A 226 1.27 15.56 -25.09
CA ILE A 226 1.04 15.31 -23.67
C ILE A 226 0.16 16.40 -23.08
N ARG A 227 0.44 17.67 -23.35
CA ARG A 227 -0.34 18.80 -22.82
C ARG A 227 -1.80 18.76 -23.29
N LYS A 228 -2.07 18.45 -24.56
CA LYS A 228 -3.45 18.30 -25.07
C LYS A 228 -4.21 17.18 -24.34
N VAL A 229 -3.58 16.02 -24.20
CA VAL A 229 -4.17 14.88 -23.48
C VAL A 229 -4.43 15.24 -22.03
N MET A 230 -3.48 15.91 -21.40
CA MET A 230 -3.60 16.32 -20.00
C MET A 230 -4.68 17.36 -19.78
N MET A 231 -4.80 18.34 -20.67
CA MET A 231 -5.89 19.34 -20.61
C MET A 231 -7.25 18.68 -20.78
N PHE A 232 -7.38 17.78 -21.75
CA PHE A 232 -8.59 17.01 -21.96
C PHE A 232 -8.96 16.20 -20.71
N LEU A 233 -8.02 15.44 -20.16
CA LEU A 233 -8.23 14.56 -19.00
C LEU A 233 -8.45 15.37 -17.71
N ALA A 234 -7.75 16.50 -17.53
CA ALA A 234 -7.95 17.38 -16.37
C ALA A 234 -9.36 18.00 -16.37
N GLY A 235 -9.88 18.38 -17.56
CA GLY A 235 -11.26 18.80 -17.72
C GLY A 235 -12.30 17.73 -17.31
N HIS A 236 -11.91 16.46 -17.27
CA HIS A 236 -12.74 15.34 -16.83
C HIS A 236 -12.29 14.78 -15.46
N GLY A 237 -11.65 15.59 -14.63
CA GLY A 237 -11.32 15.25 -13.23
C GLY A 237 -10.23 14.20 -13.06
N VAL A 238 -9.41 13.95 -14.09
CA VAL A 238 -8.27 13.01 -14.05
C VAL A 238 -7.01 13.72 -13.55
N SER A 239 -6.29 13.07 -12.64
CA SER A 239 -5.02 13.62 -12.14
C SER A 239 -3.94 13.63 -13.24
N PRO A 240 -3.04 14.61 -13.24
CA PRO A 240 -1.96 14.68 -14.23
C PRO A 240 -1.03 13.48 -14.25
N THR A 241 -0.73 12.91 -13.10
CA THR A 241 0.09 11.69 -13.00
C THR A 241 -0.56 10.55 -13.79
N LEU A 242 -1.88 10.44 -13.72
CA LEU A 242 -2.63 9.45 -14.47
C LEU A 242 -2.66 9.78 -15.96
N ALA A 243 -2.81 11.06 -16.32
CA ALA A 243 -2.79 11.51 -17.71
C ALA A 243 -1.46 11.17 -18.41
N ILE A 244 -0.32 11.29 -17.71
CA ILE A 244 1.00 10.86 -18.21
C ILE A 244 1.02 9.35 -18.45
N LYS A 245 0.47 8.54 -17.54
CA LYS A 245 0.40 7.09 -17.73
C LYS A 245 -0.46 6.72 -18.93
N ILE A 246 -1.60 7.39 -19.12
CA ILE A 246 -2.49 7.23 -20.27
C ILE A 246 -1.74 7.56 -21.56
N PHE A 247 -1.06 8.70 -21.61
CA PHE A 247 -0.27 9.09 -22.78
C PHE A 247 0.87 8.10 -23.07
N ARG A 248 1.59 7.64 -22.06
CA ARG A 248 2.65 6.63 -22.25
C ARG A 248 2.12 5.32 -22.84
N ARG A 249 0.87 4.97 -22.54
CA ARG A 249 0.24 3.73 -23.02
C ARG A 249 -0.33 3.86 -24.44
N TYR A 250 -0.99 4.98 -24.75
CA TYR A 250 -1.75 5.14 -26.00
C TYR A 250 -1.15 6.20 -26.95
N GLY A 251 -0.17 6.98 -26.51
CA GLY A 251 0.40 8.06 -27.33
C GLY A 251 -0.67 9.04 -27.81
N ASP A 252 -0.63 9.37 -29.10
CA ASP A 252 -1.55 10.33 -29.73
C ASP A 252 -3.01 9.82 -29.77
N ALA A 253 -3.23 8.50 -29.66
CA ALA A 253 -4.56 7.91 -29.60
C ALA A 253 -5.22 8.02 -28.21
N SER A 254 -4.57 8.63 -27.20
CA SER A 254 -5.06 8.70 -25.82
C SER A 254 -6.46 9.26 -25.69
N ILE A 255 -6.75 10.39 -26.34
CA ILE A 255 -8.07 11.05 -26.27
C ILE A 255 -9.15 10.17 -26.93
N GLN A 256 -8.81 9.58 -28.06
CA GLN A 256 -9.73 8.68 -28.77
C GLN A 256 -10.03 7.42 -27.97
N ALA A 257 -9.00 6.76 -27.44
CA ALA A 257 -9.14 5.56 -26.60
C ALA A 257 -10.02 5.81 -25.37
N VAL A 258 -9.82 6.97 -24.70
CA VAL A 258 -10.60 7.34 -23.52
C VAL A 258 -12.05 7.69 -23.87
N ARG A 259 -12.30 8.33 -25.03
CA ARG A 259 -13.65 8.63 -25.50
C ARG A 259 -14.42 7.38 -25.94
N GLU A 260 -13.75 6.45 -26.62
CA GLU A 260 -14.38 5.23 -27.11
C GLU A 260 -14.76 4.29 -25.97
N ASN A 261 -13.84 4.06 -25.04
CA ASN A 261 -14.11 3.21 -23.87
C ASN A 261 -13.19 3.56 -22.69
N PRO A 262 -13.62 4.43 -21.76
CA PRO A 262 -12.83 4.80 -20.59
C PRO A 262 -12.54 3.62 -19.65
N TYR A 263 -13.33 2.55 -19.68
CA TYR A 263 -13.14 1.38 -18.83
C TYR A 263 -11.90 0.56 -19.17
N ARG A 264 -11.41 0.67 -20.42
CA ARG A 264 -10.11 0.08 -20.80
C ARG A 264 -8.95 0.59 -19.94
N LEU A 265 -9.07 1.81 -19.39
CA LEU A 265 -8.05 2.36 -18.50
C LEU A 265 -7.89 1.52 -17.23
N ALA A 266 -9.00 0.93 -16.74
CA ALA A 266 -8.95 0.09 -15.53
C ALA A 266 -8.24 -1.25 -15.79
N ASP A 267 -8.32 -1.76 -17.02
CA ASP A 267 -7.70 -3.02 -17.41
C ASP A 267 -6.22 -2.84 -17.82
N GLU A 268 -5.88 -1.72 -18.47
CA GLU A 268 -4.61 -1.54 -19.17
C GLU A 268 -3.62 -0.63 -18.40
N ILE A 269 -4.06 0.13 -17.40
CA ILE A 269 -3.21 1.10 -16.70
C ILE A 269 -3.15 0.82 -15.20
N HIS A 270 -2.00 0.43 -14.72
CA HIS A 270 -1.80 0.18 -13.31
C HIS A 270 -2.06 1.43 -12.43
N GLY A 271 -2.97 1.26 -11.45
CA GLY A 271 -3.39 2.33 -10.55
C GLY A 271 -4.65 3.09 -11.00
N VAL A 272 -5.28 2.68 -12.12
CA VAL A 272 -6.63 3.09 -12.49
C VAL A 272 -7.60 1.99 -12.09
N GLY A 273 -8.48 2.27 -11.15
CA GLY A 273 -9.58 1.35 -10.83
C GLY A 273 -10.87 1.72 -11.54
N PHE A 274 -11.84 0.80 -11.53
CA PHE A 274 -13.18 1.01 -12.09
C PHE A 274 -13.81 2.35 -11.67
N LYS A 275 -13.75 2.72 -10.38
CA LYS A 275 -14.32 3.98 -9.88
C LYS A 275 -13.74 5.22 -10.55
N THR A 276 -12.46 5.21 -10.88
CA THR A 276 -11.81 6.30 -11.60
C THR A 276 -12.25 6.34 -13.06
N ALA A 277 -12.31 5.17 -13.70
CA ALA A 277 -12.79 5.04 -15.07
C ALA A 277 -14.27 5.42 -15.19
N ASP A 278 -15.10 5.01 -14.22
CA ASP A 278 -16.54 5.33 -14.16
C ASP A 278 -16.79 6.84 -13.98
N LYS A 279 -15.96 7.51 -13.17
CA LYS A 279 -16.01 8.97 -13.06
C LYS A 279 -15.67 9.66 -14.38
N ILE A 280 -14.64 9.20 -15.08
CA ILE A 280 -14.28 9.73 -16.40
C ILE A 280 -15.41 9.47 -17.41
N ALA A 281 -16.00 8.29 -17.42
CA ALA A 281 -17.11 7.92 -18.28
C ALA A 281 -18.34 8.82 -18.06
N ALA A 282 -18.69 9.08 -16.81
CA ALA A 282 -19.78 9.96 -16.44
C ALA A 282 -19.54 11.41 -16.93
N GLU A 283 -18.33 11.95 -16.75
CA GLU A 283 -17.95 13.29 -17.24
C GLU A 283 -17.92 13.37 -18.77
N LEU A 284 -17.70 12.24 -19.47
CA LEU A 284 -17.80 12.14 -20.93
C LEU A 284 -19.24 11.99 -21.42
N GLY A 285 -20.24 11.91 -20.52
CA GLY A 285 -21.64 11.76 -20.83
C GLY A 285 -22.06 10.36 -21.23
N MET A 286 -21.31 9.33 -20.86
CA MET A 286 -21.72 7.93 -21.07
C MET A 286 -22.95 7.59 -20.23
N GLU A 287 -23.90 6.89 -20.84
CA GLU A 287 -25.10 6.48 -20.12
C GLU A 287 -24.82 5.49 -18.99
N PRO A 288 -25.42 5.69 -17.79
CA PRO A 288 -25.25 4.79 -16.66
C PRO A 288 -25.66 3.33 -16.95
N THR A 289 -26.48 3.12 -17.96
CA THR A 289 -26.98 1.80 -18.40
C THR A 289 -26.21 1.21 -19.57
N SER A 290 -25.11 1.82 -20.02
CA SER A 290 -24.32 1.29 -21.14
C SER A 290 -23.78 -0.09 -20.83
N ALA A 291 -23.77 -0.97 -21.84
CA ALA A 291 -23.29 -2.35 -21.72
C ALA A 291 -21.82 -2.41 -21.32
N GLU A 292 -21.00 -1.45 -21.79
CA GLU A 292 -19.58 -1.33 -21.46
C GLU A 292 -19.38 -1.03 -19.98
N ARG A 293 -20.18 -0.10 -19.42
CA ARG A 293 -20.17 0.22 -17.99
C ARG A 293 -20.54 -0.98 -17.14
N VAL A 294 -21.65 -1.64 -17.51
CA VAL A 294 -22.14 -2.80 -16.75
C VAL A 294 -21.13 -3.95 -16.83
N ALA A 295 -20.53 -4.20 -17.99
CA ALA A 295 -19.51 -5.23 -18.17
C ALA A 295 -18.27 -4.96 -17.28
N ALA A 296 -17.72 -3.76 -17.35
CA ALA A 296 -16.59 -3.36 -16.51
C ALA A 296 -16.93 -3.38 -15.02
N GLY A 297 -18.15 -3.00 -14.67
CA GLY A 297 -18.66 -3.04 -13.31
C GLY A 297 -18.80 -4.46 -12.74
N ILE A 298 -19.27 -5.42 -13.53
CA ILE A 298 -19.34 -6.84 -13.13
C ILE A 298 -17.93 -7.37 -12.86
N ILE A 299 -16.98 -7.09 -13.76
CA ILE A 299 -15.57 -7.49 -13.57
C ILE A 299 -14.99 -6.84 -12.31
N TYR A 300 -15.29 -5.57 -12.06
CA TYR A 300 -14.88 -4.87 -10.85
C TYR A 300 -15.44 -5.55 -9.59
N VAL A 301 -16.74 -5.87 -9.55
CA VAL A 301 -17.37 -6.56 -8.41
C VAL A 301 -16.73 -7.92 -8.18
N LEU A 302 -16.50 -8.70 -9.24
CA LEU A 302 -15.81 -9.99 -9.13
C LEU A 302 -14.39 -9.86 -8.61
N ASN A 303 -13.64 -8.80 -8.97
CA ASN A 303 -12.31 -8.53 -8.44
C ASN A 303 -12.34 -8.14 -6.96
N GLU A 304 -13.32 -7.35 -6.51
CA GLU A 304 -13.52 -7.03 -5.09
C GLU A 304 -13.84 -8.31 -4.29
N LEU A 305 -14.75 -9.14 -4.80
CA LEU A 305 -15.09 -10.43 -4.21
C LEU A 305 -13.89 -11.40 -4.18
N ALA A 306 -13.02 -11.35 -5.20
CA ALA A 306 -11.76 -12.10 -5.20
C ALA A 306 -10.78 -11.57 -4.15
N ALA A 307 -10.73 -10.26 -3.92
CA ALA A 307 -9.94 -9.67 -2.83
C ALA A 307 -10.47 -10.07 -1.44
N ASP A 308 -11.78 -10.33 -1.30
CA ASP A 308 -12.40 -10.93 -0.11
C ASP A 308 -12.15 -12.44 0.01
N GLY A 309 -11.47 -13.03 -0.98
CA GLY A 309 -11.01 -14.40 -0.96
C GLY A 309 -11.87 -15.40 -1.75
N HIS A 310 -12.88 -14.95 -2.47
CA HIS A 310 -13.71 -15.80 -3.33
C HIS A 310 -12.98 -16.17 -4.63
N VAL A 311 -13.08 -17.42 -5.07
CA VAL A 311 -12.56 -17.84 -6.39
C VAL A 311 -13.65 -17.72 -7.44
N TYR A 312 -14.90 -18.04 -7.06
CA TYR A 312 -16.10 -17.79 -7.84
C TYR A 312 -17.16 -17.09 -6.99
N TYR A 313 -18.21 -16.62 -7.63
CA TYR A 313 -19.39 -16.16 -6.89
C TYR A 313 -20.67 -16.77 -7.47
N PRO A 314 -21.67 -17.13 -6.63
CA PRO A 314 -22.95 -17.64 -7.13
C PRO A 314 -23.61 -16.61 -8.04
N GLU A 315 -24.12 -17.07 -9.21
CA GLU A 315 -24.64 -16.18 -10.26
C GLU A 315 -25.72 -15.23 -9.72
N GLN A 316 -26.70 -15.74 -8.98
CA GLN A 316 -27.76 -14.90 -8.44
C GLN A 316 -27.24 -13.84 -7.44
N ALA A 317 -26.35 -14.23 -6.56
CA ALA A 317 -25.74 -13.31 -5.61
C ALA A 317 -24.87 -12.24 -6.29
N LEU A 318 -24.21 -12.61 -7.41
CA LEU A 318 -23.47 -11.66 -8.25
C LEU A 318 -24.40 -10.64 -8.90
N LEU A 319 -25.55 -11.09 -9.43
CA LEU A 319 -26.55 -10.18 -10.01
C LEU A 319 -27.04 -9.16 -8.98
N ASP A 320 -27.30 -9.61 -7.75
CA ASP A 320 -27.76 -8.75 -6.65
C ASP A 320 -26.69 -7.71 -6.27
N GLU A 321 -25.44 -8.14 -6.08
CA GLU A 321 -24.36 -7.26 -5.66
C GLU A 321 -23.94 -6.29 -6.76
N ALA A 322 -23.86 -6.75 -8.01
CA ALA A 322 -23.53 -5.90 -9.15
C ALA A 322 -24.62 -4.86 -9.41
N ALA A 323 -25.90 -5.24 -9.36
CA ALA A 323 -27.03 -4.31 -9.49
C ALA A 323 -26.97 -3.20 -8.43
N LYS A 324 -26.68 -3.57 -7.17
CA LYS A 324 -26.54 -2.64 -6.06
C LYS A 324 -25.36 -1.68 -6.23
N VAL A 325 -24.17 -2.20 -6.59
CA VAL A 325 -22.95 -1.40 -6.76
C VAL A 325 -23.07 -0.44 -7.94
N LEU A 326 -23.67 -0.88 -9.05
CA LEU A 326 -23.81 -0.11 -10.29
C LEU A 326 -25.04 0.80 -10.32
N GLY A 327 -26.02 0.56 -9.41
CA GLY A 327 -27.31 1.27 -9.40
C GLY A 327 -28.18 0.99 -10.60
N VAL A 328 -28.14 -0.25 -11.14
CA VAL A 328 -28.92 -0.69 -12.32
C VAL A 328 -29.82 -1.87 -11.97
N GLY A 329 -30.77 -2.20 -12.87
CA GLY A 329 -31.62 -3.39 -12.69
C GLY A 329 -30.85 -4.70 -12.89
N GLN A 330 -31.25 -5.75 -12.16
CA GLN A 330 -30.65 -7.10 -12.30
C GLN A 330 -30.78 -7.67 -13.71
N ASP A 331 -31.89 -7.39 -14.40
CA ASP A 331 -32.12 -7.85 -15.76
C ASP A 331 -31.04 -7.36 -16.74
N LEU A 332 -30.60 -6.10 -16.55
CA LEU A 332 -29.53 -5.54 -17.35
C LEU A 332 -28.18 -6.21 -17.06
N VAL A 333 -27.88 -6.48 -15.77
CA VAL A 333 -26.67 -7.21 -15.37
C VAL A 333 -26.69 -8.62 -15.97
N ALA A 334 -27.84 -9.32 -15.87
CA ALA A 334 -28.00 -10.67 -16.42
C ALA A 334 -27.84 -10.71 -17.95
N ALA A 335 -28.34 -9.69 -18.65
CA ALA A 335 -28.22 -9.58 -20.10
C ALA A 335 -26.77 -9.38 -20.60
N VAL A 336 -25.90 -8.79 -19.75
CA VAL A 336 -24.51 -8.51 -20.12
C VAL A 336 -23.57 -9.70 -19.81
N LEU A 337 -23.93 -10.60 -18.88
CA LEU A 337 -23.08 -11.75 -18.52
C LEU A 337 -22.63 -12.60 -19.72
N PRO A 338 -23.52 -13.00 -20.67
CA PRO A 338 -23.10 -13.76 -21.85
C PRO A 338 -22.08 -13.01 -22.70
N VAL A 339 -22.21 -11.69 -22.81
CA VAL A 339 -21.30 -10.86 -23.62
C VAL A 339 -19.88 -10.87 -23.01
N ILE A 340 -19.79 -10.79 -21.67
CA ILE A 340 -18.50 -10.83 -20.98
C ILE A 340 -17.88 -12.22 -21.08
N GLU A 341 -18.69 -13.27 -21.05
CA GLU A 341 -18.26 -14.65 -21.23
C GLU A 341 -17.72 -14.90 -22.64
N GLU A 342 -18.41 -14.41 -23.68
CA GLU A 342 -17.96 -14.49 -25.07
C GLU A 342 -16.61 -13.76 -25.27
N ARG A 343 -16.41 -12.65 -24.58
CA ARG A 343 -15.11 -11.93 -24.54
C ARG A 343 -14.03 -12.68 -23.79
N GLY A 344 -14.35 -13.78 -23.11
CA GLY A 344 -13.41 -14.62 -22.34
C GLY A 344 -12.92 -14.00 -21.04
N ALA A 345 -13.57 -12.96 -20.50
CA ALA A 345 -13.21 -12.33 -19.25
C ALA A 345 -13.76 -13.08 -18.01
N ILE A 346 -14.91 -13.75 -18.18
CA ILE A 346 -15.52 -14.62 -17.18
C ILE A 346 -15.76 -16.02 -17.73
N ILE A 347 -15.96 -16.98 -16.84
CA ILE A 347 -16.42 -18.34 -17.16
C ILE A 347 -17.56 -18.68 -16.22
N ARG A 348 -18.66 -19.21 -16.78
CA ARG A 348 -19.76 -19.75 -15.99
C ARG A 348 -19.65 -21.27 -15.91
N ASP A 349 -19.80 -21.80 -14.71
CA ASP A 349 -19.72 -23.23 -14.41
C ASP A 349 -20.80 -23.61 -13.40
N THR A 350 -20.88 -24.87 -13.04
CA THR A 350 -21.76 -25.38 -11.99
C THR A 350 -20.93 -25.99 -10.89
N VAL A 351 -21.03 -25.43 -9.68
CA VAL A 351 -20.34 -25.92 -8.48
C VAL A 351 -21.39 -26.27 -7.44
N GLN A 352 -21.37 -27.50 -6.93
CA GLN A 352 -22.36 -28.00 -5.95
C GLN A 352 -23.83 -27.88 -6.41
N GLY A 353 -24.08 -27.94 -7.71
CA GLY A 353 -25.41 -27.78 -8.28
C GLY A 353 -25.88 -26.32 -8.42
N GLU A 354 -25.08 -25.33 -7.99
CA GLU A 354 -25.34 -23.90 -8.14
C GLU A 354 -24.55 -23.32 -9.32
N LYS A 355 -25.15 -22.37 -10.05
CA LYS A 355 -24.47 -21.64 -11.10
C LYS A 355 -23.42 -20.72 -10.49
N ALA A 356 -22.19 -20.83 -10.96
CA ALA A 356 -21.01 -20.12 -10.49
C ALA A 356 -20.43 -19.25 -11.60
N VAL A 357 -20.05 -18.02 -11.27
CA VAL A 357 -19.36 -17.10 -12.17
C VAL A 357 -17.96 -16.86 -11.66
N TYR A 358 -16.99 -17.12 -12.52
CA TYR A 358 -15.56 -16.95 -12.24
C TYR A 358 -14.97 -15.82 -13.10
N LEU A 359 -13.98 -15.13 -12.56
CA LEU A 359 -13.00 -14.49 -13.43
C LEU A 359 -12.20 -15.57 -14.16
N ALA A 360 -12.02 -15.42 -15.46
CA ALA A 360 -11.47 -16.49 -16.30
C ALA A 360 -10.08 -16.97 -15.84
N TYR A 361 -9.25 -16.07 -15.33
CA TYR A 361 -7.92 -16.44 -14.81
C TYR A 361 -7.99 -17.26 -13.51
N LEU A 362 -8.99 -17.02 -12.65
CA LEU A 362 -9.20 -17.80 -11.42
C LEU A 362 -9.75 -19.19 -11.73
N TYR A 363 -10.66 -19.29 -12.69
CA TYR A 363 -11.15 -20.59 -13.16
C TYR A 363 -10.00 -21.48 -13.67
N ARG A 364 -9.16 -20.91 -14.55
CA ARG A 364 -7.99 -21.62 -15.08
C ARG A 364 -7.01 -22.00 -14.00
N ALA A 365 -6.76 -21.11 -13.05
CA ALA A 365 -5.88 -21.39 -11.91
C ALA A 365 -6.42 -22.54 -11.06
N GLU A 366 -7.71 -22.52 -10.71
CA GLU A 366 -8.35 -23.55 -9.89
C GLU A 366 -8.36 -24.91 -10.60
N THR A 367 -8.69 -24.94 -11.86
CA THR A 367 -8.69 -26.16 -12.69
C THR A 367 -7.26 -26.74 -12.79
N SER A 368 -6.29 -25.89 -13.11
CA SER A 368 -4.88 -26.30 -13.18
C SER A 368 -4.35 -26.85 -11.85
N VAL A 369 -4.71 -26.22 -10.72
CA VAL A 369 -4.32 -26.73 -9.38
C VAL A 369 -4.92 -28.11 -9.14
N ALA A 370 -6.20 -28.32 -9.45
CA ALA A 370 -6.87 -29.61 -9.26
C ALA A 370 -6.23 -30.71 -10.12
N GLU A 371 -6.03 -30.47 -11.42
CA GLU A 371 -5.45 -31.43 -12.35
C GLU A 371 -4.02 -31.82 -11.97
N ARG A 372 -3.18 -30.83 -11.64
CA ARG A 372 -1.77 -31.07 -11.30
C ARG A 372 -1.60 -31.78 -9.94
N LEU A 373 -2.38 -31.40 -8.95
CA LEU A 373 -2.38 -32.13 -7.66
C LEU A 373 -2.86 -33.56 -7.80
N ALA A 374 -3.94 -33.80 -8.55
CA ALA A 374 -4.45 -35.14 -8.83
C ALA A 374 -3.40 -35.97 -9.59
N ALA A 375 -2.76 -35.40 -10.61
CA ALA A 375 -1.70 -36.07 -11.37
C ALA A 375 -0.47 -36.41 -10.52
N LEU A 376 -0.07 -35.54 -9.60
CA LEU A 376 1.04 -35.79 -8.66
C LEU A 376 0.65 -36.87 -7.63
N ALA A 377 -0.56 -36.81 -7.08
CA ALA A 377 -1.05 -37.76 -6.10
C ALA A 377 -1.23 -39.17 -6.69
N GLY A 378 -1.74 -39.27 -7.95
CA GLY A 378 -1.96 -40.52 -8.66
C GLY A 378 -0.67 -41.22 -9.16
N ARG A 379 0.48 -40.53 -9.13
CA ARG A 379 1.76 -41.11 -9.54
C ARG A 379 2.60 -41.44 -8.31
N PRO A 380 2.78 -42.73 -7.95
CA PRO A 380 3.69 -43.10 -6.87
C PRO A 380 5.13 -42.67 -7.26
N PRO A 381 5.85 -41.97 -6.36
CA PRO A 381 7.21 -41.56 -6.63
C PRO A 381 8.14 -42.78 -6.66
N LYS A 382 9.32 -42.63 -7.26
CA LYS A 382 10.34 -43.72 -7.27
C LYS A 382 10.65 -44.14 -5.83
N PRO A 383 10.68 -45.47 -5.52
CA PRO A 383 11.04 -45.97 -4.21
C PRO A 383 12.42 -45.41 -3.77
N LEU A 384 12.54 -45.12 -2.49
CA LEU A 384 13.82 -44.72 -1.91
C LEU A 384 14.67 -45.94 -1.64
N PRO A 385 15.98 -45.95 -1.98
CA PRO A 385 16.89 -47.04 -1.73
C PRO A 385 17.38 -47.06 -0.27
N VAL A 386 16.49 -46.79 0.70
CA VAL A 386 16.79 -46.73 2.13
C VAL A 386 15.75 -47.48 2.97
N ASP A 387 16.18 -48.15 4.01
CA ASP A 387 15.29 -48.67 5.03
C ASP A 387 14.89 -47.57 5.99
N VAL A 388 13.66 -47.04 5.79
CA VAL A 388 13.12 -45.94 6.56
C VAL A 388 12.97 -46.26 8.04
N ALA A 389 12.55 -47.50 8.37
CA ALA A 389 12.36 -47.96 9.75
C ALA A 389 13.67 -47.98 10.52
N ARG A 390 14.71 -48.56 9.89
CA ARG A 390 16.07 -48.60 10.44
C ARG A 390 16.63 -47.19 10.64
N LEU A 391 16.48 -46.33 9.65
CA LEU A 391 16.99 -44.97 9.70
C LEU A 391 16.30 -44.15 10.79
N LEU A 392 14.97 -44.30 10.96
CA LEU A 392 14.23 -43.65 12.04
C LEU A 392 14.71 -44.12 13.43
N ALA A 393 14.96 -45.44 13.59
CA ALA A 393 15.51 -45.98 14.84
C ALA A 393 16.93 -45.45 15.12
N GLU A 394 17.75 -45.28 14.11
CA GLU A 394 19.09 -44.72 14.21
C GLU A 394 19.06 -43.23 14.58
N LEU A 395 18.24 -42.44 13.92
CA LEU A 395 18.02 -41.02 14.23
C LEU A 395 17.49 -40.85 15.66
N GLY A 396 16.58 -41.68 16.09
CA GLY A 396 16.06 -41.71 17.46
C GLY A 396 17.16 -41.96 18.50
N ARG A 397 18.09 -42.86 18.23
CA ARG A 397 19.23 -43.15 19.13
C ARG A 397 20.26 -42.04 19.14
N ARG A 398 20.60 -41.51 17.95
CA ARG A 398 21.65 -40.50 17.79
C ARG A 398 21.23 -39.13 18.31
N ASP A 399 20.05 -38.69 17.97
CA ASP A 399 19.58 -37.29 18.21
C ASP A 399 18.60 -37.21 19.38
N GLY A 400 18.23 -38.31 20.01
CA GLY A 400 17.28 -38.37 21.11
C GLY A 400 15.84 -38.00 20.70
N VAL A 401 15.54 -37.96 19.41
CA VAL A 401 14.25 -37.55 18.88
C VAL A 401 13.28 -38.74 18.93
N GLN A 402 12.28 -38.66 19.81
CA GLN A 402 11.18 -39.62 19.84
C GLN A 402 10.00 -39.04 19.06
N LEU A 403 9.69 -39.67 17.92
CA LEU A 403 8.52 -39.29 17.12
C LEU A 403 7.26 -39.94 17.69
N SER A 404 6.16 -39.17 17.72
CA SER A 404 4.83 -39.74 17.98
C SER A 404 4.39 -40.67 16.85
N ALA A 405 3.34 -41.45 17.08
CA ALA A 405 2.77 -42.35 16.05
C ALA A 405 2.34 -41.55 14.81
N GLU A 406 1.70 -40.39 14.99
CA GLU A 406 1.29 -39.49 13.91
C GLU A 406 2.50 -38.92 13.13
N GLN A 407 3.56 -38.51 13.82
CA GLN A 407 4.78 -38.01 13.18
C GLN A 407 5.51 -39.08 12.40
N ARG A 408 5.59 -40.31 12.94
CA ARG A 408 6.16 -41.47 12.25
C ARG A 408 5.36 -41.77 10.98
N ALA A 409 4.04 -41.82 11.08
CA ALA A 409 3.16 -42.04 9.94
C ALA A 409 3.34 -40.97 8.86
N ALA A 410 3.53 -39.70 9.26
CA ALA A 410 3.80 -38.58 8.33
C ALA A 410 5.11 -38.81 7.56
N VAL A 411 6.16 -39.26 8.24
CA VAL A 411 7.46 -39.53 7.60
C VAL A 411 7.37 -40.72 6.64
N GLU A 412 6.71 -41.81 7.05
CA GLU A 412 6.51 -43.00 6.20
C GLU A 412 5.67 -42.66 4.96
N LYS A 413 4.57 -41.91 5.10
CA LYS A 413 3.74 -41.45 3.98
C LYS A 413 4.48 -40.51 3.06
N ALA A 414 5.32 -39.58 3.59
CA ALA A 414 6.12 -38.67 2.77
C ALA A 414 7.06 -39.37 1.80
N VAL A 415 7.51 -40.57 2.17
CA VAL A 415 8.36 -41.41 1.32
C VAL A 415 7.56 -42.10 0.22
N GLY A 416 6.33 -42.54 0.53
CA GLY A 416 5.52 -43.40 -0.33
C GLY A 416 4.56 -42.70 -1.27
N CYS A 417 4.16 -41.46 -0.99
CA CYS A 417 3.15 -40.76 -1.79
C CYS A 417 3.73 -39.57 -2.60
N GLY A 418 3.04 -39.23 -3.68
CA GLY A 418 3.41 -38.08 -4.52
C GLY A 418 3.09 -36.73 -3.86
N VAL A 419 1.99 -36.67 -3.11
CA VAL A 419 1.57 -35.48 -2.36
C VAL A 419 1.22 -35.85 -0.93
N LEU A 420 1.80 -35.13 0.02
CA LEU A 420 1.47 -35.25 1.45
C LEU A 420 1.09 -33.87 2.01
N VAL A 421 -0.01 -33.81 2.72
CA VAL A 421 -0.36 -32.65 3.56
C VAL A 421 -0.02 -32.98 5.02
N LEU A 422 0.84 -32.16 5.63
CA LEU A 422 1.16 -32.21 7.05
C LEU A 422 0.55 -31.00 7.76
N THR A 423 -0.50 -31.20 8.53
CA THR A 423 -1.18 -30.10 9.26
C THR A 423 -1.19 -30.36 10.76
N GLY A 424 -1.33 -29.29 11.55
CA GLY A 424 -1.41 -29.34 13.01
C GLY A 424 -1.19 -27.99 13.65
N GLY A 425 -1.66 -27.84 14.88
CA GLY A 425 -1.54 -26.60 15.66
C GLY A 425 -0.12 -26.34 16.21
N PRO A 426 0.04 -25.30 17.05
CA PRO A 426 1.30 -25.01 17.71
C PRO A 426 1.70 -26.12 18.67
N GLY A 427 2.99 -26.39 18.79
CA GLY A 427 3.53 -27.37 19.72
C GLY A 427 3.33 -28.85 19.33
N THR A 428 2.79 -29.15 18.15
CA THR A 428 2.58 -30.55 17.65
C THR A 428 3.80 -31.13 16.95
N GLY A 429 4.86 -30.35 16.76
CA GLY A 429 6.14 -30.82 16.24
C GLY A 429 6.21 -30.90 14.71
N LYS A 430 5.45 -30.10 13.95
CA LYS A 430 5.55 -30.02 12.48
C LYS A 430 6.99 -29.87 12.01
N THR A 431 7.73 -28.92 12.56
CA THR A 431 9.14 -28.65 12.21
C THR A 431 10.06 -29.82 12.49
N THR A 432 9.86 -30.51 13.60
CA THR A 432 10.63 -31.73 13.93
C THR A 432 10.37 -32.83 12.93
N THR A 433 9.11 -33.02 12.54
CA THR A 433 8.69 -34.00 11.52
C THR A 433 9.33 -33.68 10.17
N VAL A 434 9.27 -32.40 9.73
CA VAL A 434 9.91 -31.96 8.49
C VAL A 434 11.41 -32.18 8.52
N ARG A 435 12.11 -31.83 9.61
CA ARG A 435 13.55 -32.10 9.75
C ARG A 435 13.87 -33.57 9.61
N THR A 436 13.06 -34.43 10.16
CA THR A 436 13.24 -35.92 10.05
C THR A 436 13.01 -36.37 8.60
N MET A 437 11.96 -35.87 7.92
CA MET A 437 11.73 -36.15 6.50
C MET A 437 12.94 -35.77 5.64
N LEU A 438 13.47 -34.57 5.86
CA LEU A 438 14.62 -34.04 5.11
C LEU A 438 15.84 -34.96 5.24
N ARG A 439 16.15 -35.44 6.43
CA ARG A 439 17.27 -36.40 6.66
C ARG A 439 17.07 -37.72 5.92
N ILE A 440 15.82 -38.18 5.83
CA ILE A 440 15.52 -39.42 5.10
C ILE A 440 15.66 -39.20 3.58
N PHE A 441 15.18 -38.09 3.07
CA PHE A 441 15.32 -37.76 1.65
C PHE A 441 16.78 -37.59 1.24
N GLU A 442 17.60 -36.98 2.10
CA GLU A 442 19.04 -36.81 1.88
C GLU A 442 19.80 -38.16 1.95
N ALA A 443 19.42 -39.02 2.88
CA ALA A 443 19.97 -40.38 2.93
C ALA A 443 19.63 -41.19 1.67
N GLY A 444 18.50 -40.86 1.03
CA GLY A 444 18.11 -41.38 -0.29
C GLY A 444 18.72 -40.65 -1.47
N ALA A 445 19.66 -39.72 -1.24
CA ALA A 445 20.32 -38.88 -2.25
C ALA A 445 19.33 -38.07 -3.13
N LEU A 446 18.18 -37.67 -2.59
CA LEU A 446 17.21 -36.81 -3.30
C LEU A 446 17.59 -35.34 -3.17
N ARG A 447 17.41 -34.59 -4.26
CA ARG A 447 17.52 -33.12 -4.27
C ARG A 447 16.26 -32.53 -3.68
N VAL A 448 16.43 -31.77 -2.60
CA VAL A 448 15.31 -31.17 -1.87
C VAL A 448 15.29 -29.66 -2.05
N ALA A 449 14.14 -29.11 -2.40
CA ALA A 449 13.90 -27.66 -2.39
C ALA A 449 12.93 -27.32 -1.23
N LEU A 450 13.27 -26.25 -0.48
CA LEU A 450 12.43 -25.75 0.59
C LEU A 450 11.85 -24.39 0.18
N ALA A 451 10.55 -24.21 0.34
CA ALA A 451 9.88 -22.97 0.00
C ALA A 451 8.86 -22.55 1.07
N ALA A 452 8.59 -21.24 1.10
CA ALA A 452 7.51 -20.66 1.90
C ALA A 452 6.92 -19.44 1.15
N PRO A 453 5.68 -18.99 1.47
CA PRO A 453 5.04 -17.87 0.76
C PRO A 453 5.69 -16.52 1.06
N THR A 454 6.32 -16.33 2.23
CA THR A 454 6.90 -15.05 2.65
C THR A 454 8.39 -15.19 2.98
N GLY A 455 9.14 -14.07 2.87
CA GLY A 455 10.57 -14.02 3.21
C GLY A 455 10.85 -14.47 4.64
N ARG A 456 10.02 -14.05 5.60
CA ARG A 456 10.16 -14.45 7.01
C ARG A 456 9.90 -15.92 7.25
N ALA A 457 8.87 -16.47 6.62
CA ALA A 457 8.60 -17.90 6.73
C ALA A 457 9.73 -18.73 6.11
N ALA A 458 10.27 -18.32 4.97
CA ALA A 458 11.43 -18.95 4.33
C ALA A 458 12.68 -18.87 5.22
N LYS A 459 12.97 -17.71 5.80
CA LYS A 459 14.08 -17.51 6.74
C LYS A 459 13.94 -18.43 7.95
N ARG A 460 12.76 -18.47 8.57
CA ARG A 460 12.47 -19.37 9.70
C ARG A 460 12.63 -20.84 9.33
N LEU A 461 12.17 -21.24 8.15
CA LEU A 461 12.33 -22.59 7.64
C LEU A 461 13.81 -22.93 7.46
N ALA A 462 14.61 -22.00 6.94
CA ALA A 462 16.06 -22.18 6.83
C ALA A 462 16.74 -22.30 8.19
N GLU A 463 16.46 -21.42 9.15
CA GLU A 463 17.02 -21.47 10.50
C GLU A 463 16.69 -22.78 11.23
N THR A 464 15.45 -23.23 11.11
CA THR A 464 14.97 -24.42 11.82
C THR A 464 15.43 -25.72 11.17
N THR A 465 15.66 -25.75 9.88
CA THR A 465 16.11 -26.95 9.14
C THR A 465 17.61 -27.00 8.96
N GLY A 466 18.31 -25.87 9.07
CA GLY A 466 19.73 -25.72 8.76
C GLY A 466 20.02 -25.82 7.25
N ARG A 467 19.04 -25.54 6.37
CA ARG A 467 19.14 -25.65 4.91
C ARG A 467 18.60 -24.41 4.26
N GLU A 468 19.08 -24.10 3.06
CA GLU A 468 18.54 -22.98 2.28
C GLU A 468 17.05 -23.17 2.03
N ALA A 469 16.27 -22.14 2.30
CA ALA A 469 14.87 -22.06 1.96
C ALA A 469 14.59 -20.72 1.26
N ARG A 470 13.73 -20.74 0.27
CA ARG A 470 13.41 -19.59 -0.58
C ARG A 470 11.94 -19.22 -0.50
N THR A 471 11.58 -17.98 -0.86
CA THR A 471 10.16 -17.70 -1.10
C THR A 471 9.70 -18.42 -2.38
N ILE A 472 8.40 -18.73 -2.49
CA ILE A 472 7.84 -19.34 -3.72
C ILE A 472 8.25 -18.51 -4.94
N HIS A 473 8.13 -17.18 -4.89
CA HIS A 473 8.50 -16.29 -5.98
C HIS A 473 9.98 -16.42 -6.38
N ARG A 474 10.89 -16.49 -5.40
CA ARG A 474 12.32 -16.69 -5.67
C ARG A 474 12.63 -18.09 -6.19
N LEU A 475 11.92 -19.09 -5.71
CA LEU A 475 12.07 -20.47 -6.20
C LEU A 475 11.60 -20.58 -7.66
N LEU A 476 10.59 -19.80 -8.05
CA LEU A 476 10.08 -19.74 -9.41
C LEU A 476 10.91 -18.84 -10.33
N GLY A 477 11.87 -18.06 -9.81
CA GLY A 477 12.66 -17.12 -10.61
C GLY A 477 11.80 -16.00 -11.20
N VAL A 478 11.14 -15.21 -10.32
CA VAL A 478 10.28 -14.11 -10.76
C VAL A 478 11.10 -13.03 -11.46
N SER A 479 10.65 -12.60 -12.64
CA SER A 479 11.17 -11.48 -13.39
C SER A 479 10.04 -10.53 -13.81
N PHE A 480 10.37 -9.23 -13.92
CA PHE A 480 9.44 -8.21 -14.35
C PHE A 480 9.90 -7.65 -15.70
N GLY A 481 9.24 -8.09 -16.79
CA GLY A 481 9.48 -7.60 -18.13
C GLY A 481 8.26 -6.86 -18.67
N GLN A 482 8.43 -5.65 -19.21
CA GLN A 482 7.34 -4.85 -19.82
C GLN A 482 6.08 -4.68 -18.96
N GLY A 483 6.23 -4.63 -17.62
CA GLY A 483 5.12 -4.47 -16.69
C GLY A 483 4.32 -5.76 -16.41
N GLN A 484 4.74 -6.91 -16.94
CA GLN A 484 4.15 -8.22 -16.64
C GLN A 484 5.10 -9.07 -15.81
N MET A 485 4.53 -9.76 -14.81
CA MET A 485 5.24 -10.75 -14.00
C MET A 485 5.38 -12.04 -14.79
N SER A 486 6.60 -12.55 -14.93
CA SER A 486 6.91 -13.83 -15.54
C SER A 486 7.75 -14.68 -14.60
N PHE A 487 7.73 -15.99 -14.80
CA PHE A 487 8.46 -16.95 -14.00
C PHE A 487 9.41 -17.75 -14.89
N GLU A 488 10.66 -17.86 -14.47
CA GLU A 488 11.69 -18.68 -15.13
C GLU A 488 11.32 -20.17 -15.05
N HIS A 489 10.92 -20.62 -13.85
CA HIS A 489 10.45 -21.99 -13.66
C HIS A 489 8.94 -22.09 -13.90
N ASN A 490 8.57 -22.96 -14.82
CA ASN A 490 7.22 -23.23 -15.28
C ASN A 490 7.14 -24.66 -15.86
N GLU A 491 6.07 -24.99 -16.57
CA GLU A 491 5.89 -26.32 -17.17
C GLU A 491 7.00 -26.70 -18.17
N GLY A 492 7.52 -25.74 -18.94
CA GLY A 492 8.63 -25.95 -19.89
C GLY A 492 10.01 -26.01 -19.25
N ALA A 493 10.17 -25.43 -18.06
CA ALA A 493 11.41 -25.36 -17.31
C ALA A 493 11.16 -25.62 -15.80
N PRO A 494 10.85 -26.87 -15.41
CA PRO A 494 10.46 -27.16 -14.02
C PRO A 494 11.61 -27.02 -13.03
N ILE A 495 11.29 -26.88 -11.77
CA ILE A 495 12.24 -26.81 -10.65
C ILE A 495 13.06 -28.12 -10.61
N ASP A 496 14.38 -28.02 -10.53
CA ASP A 496 15.29 -29.15 -10.46
C ASP A 496 15.39 -29.71 -9.03
N ALA A 497 14.28 -30.30 -8.55
CA ALA A 497 14.17 -30.95 -7.25
C ALA A 497 13.38 -32.25 -7.36
N ASP A 498 13.80 -33.27 -6.56
CA ASP A 498 13.11 -34.55 -6.43
C ASP A 498 12.03 -34.51 -5.36
N VAL A 499 12.20 -33.60 -4.40
CA VAL A 499 11.26 -33.34 -3.30
C VAL A 499 11.13 -31.82 -3.13
N ILE A 500 9.92 -31.34 -3.01
CA ILE A 500 9.65 -29.94 -2.64
C ILE A 500 8.83 -29.92 -1.35
N VAL A 501 9.31 -29.17 -0.36
CA VAL A 501 8.58 -28.92 0.88
C VAL A 501 8.12 -27.47 0.88
N LEU A 502 6.82 -27.27 0.94
CA LEU A 502 6.20 -25.95 1.00
C LEU A 502 5.61 -25.72 2.40
N ASP A 503 6.25 -24.88 3.19
CA ASP A 503 5.79 -24.54 4.53
C ASP A 503 4.84 -23.31 4.50
N GLU A 504 4.07 -23.12 5.58
CA GLU A 504 3.03 -22.06 5.72
C GLU A 504 2.05 -22.05 4.53
N THR A 505 1.67 -23.24 4.03
CA THR A 505 0.78 -23.39 2.86
C THR A 505 -0.60 -22.76 3.08
N SER A 506 -1.04 -22.53 4.32
CA SER A 506 -2.29 -21.79 4.64
C SER A 506 -2.34 -20.37 4.06
N MET A 507 -1.18 -19.78 3.78
CA MET A 507 -1.06 -18.44 3.21
C MET A 507 -1.04 -18.40 1.67
N VAL A 508 -1.02 -19.56 1.02
CA VAL A 508 -0.93 -19.67 -0.45
C VAL A 508 -2.32 -19.62 -1.07
N ASP A 509 -2.56 -18.63 -1.92
CA ASP A 509 -3.80 -18.51 -2.69
C ASP A 509 -3.81 -19.41 -3.93
N ILE A 510 -4.96 -19.45 -4.63
CA ILE A 510 -5.16 -20.35 -5.76
C ILE A 510 -4.24 -20.00 -6.93
N GLN A 511 -3.99 -18.72 -7.17
CA GLN A 511 -3.17 -18.25 -8.29
C GLN A 511 -1.69 -18.57 -8.07
N LEU A 512 -1.16 -18.27 -6.88
CA LEU A 512 0.22 -18.60 -6.52
C LEU A 512 0.45 -20.12 -6.51
N MET A 513 -0.52 -20.89 -6.04
CA MET A 513 -0.46 -22.37 -6.07
C MET A 513 -0.45 -22.88 -7.52
N SER A 514 -1.22 -22.28 -8.43
CA SER A 514 -1.24 -22.64 -9.84
C SER A 514 0.13 -22.43 -10.50
N TYR A 515 0.76 -21.27 -10.28
CA TYR A 515 2.12 -21.02 -10.79
C TYR A 515 3.15 -21.96 -10.19
N PHE A 516 3.05 -22.22 -8.88
CA PHE A 516 3.97 -23.12 -8.19
C PHE A 516 3.86 -24.55 -8.74
N LEU A 517 2.66 -25.10 -8.87
CA LEU A 517 2.45 -26.46 -9.36
C LEU A 517 2.82 -26.62 -10.84
N ALA A 518 2.72 -25.56 -11.63
CA ALA A 518 3.20 -25.57 -13.02
C ALA A 518 4.71 -25.82 -13.13
N ALA A 519 5.46 -25.44 -12.09
CA ALA A 519 6.91 -25.62 -12.03
C ALA A 519 7.33 -26.94 -11.32
N VAL A 520 6.41 -27.68 -10.74
CA VAL A 520 6.70 -28.98 -10.11
C VAL A 520 6.76 -30.07 -11.17
N ARG A 521 7.91 -30.73 -11.28
CA ARG A 521 8.08 -31.77 -12.28
C ARG A 521 7.24 -33.03 -11.99
N PRO A 522 6.73 -33.73 -13.01
CA PRO A 522 6.03 -35.00 -12.81
C PRO A 522 6.89 -36.03 -12.09
N GLY A 523 6.33 -36.68 -11.05
CA GLY A 523 7.03 -37.69 -10.25
C GLY A 523 7.89 -37.15 -9.11
N ALA A 524 7.96 -35.80 -8.93
CA ALA A 524 8.50 -35.23 -7.71
C ALA A 524 7.55 -35.46 -6.52
N ARG A 525 8.11 -35.50 -5.31
CA ARG A 525 7.34 -35.50 -4.07
C ARG A 525 7.02 -34.10 -3.63
N LEU A 526 5.77 -33.84 -3.25
CA LEU A 526 5.32 -32.57 -2.73
C LEU A 526 4.83 -32.74 -1.29
N VAL A 527 5.45 -32.03 -0.36
CA VAL A 527 5.03 -31.99 1.05
C VAL A 527 4.50 -30.59 1.34
N LEU A 528 3.19 -30.50 1.55
CA LEU A 528 2.50 -29.27 1.93
C LEU A 528 2.38 -29.20 3.45
N VAL A 529 3.03 -28.22 4.07
CA VAL A 529 3.04 -28.05 5.53
C VAL A 529 2.28 -26.79 5.90
N GLY A 530 1.39 -26.85 6.87
CA GLY A 530 0.66 -25.67 7.30
C GLY A 530 -0.26 -25.92 8.48
N ASP A 531 -0.89 -24.88 8.94
CA ASP A 531 -1.91 -24.91 9.99
C ASP A 531 -3.24 -24.42 9.41
N VAL A 532 -4.16 -25.35 9.19
CA VAL A 532 -5.46 -25.10 8.55
C VAL A 532 -6.39 -24.20 9.38
N ASP A 533 -6.11 -24.10 10.69
CA ASP A 533 -6.90 -23.33 11.64
C ASP A 533 -6.44 -21.86 11.78
N GLN A 534 -5.29 -21.50 11.19
CA GLN A 534 -4.84 -20.12 11.09
C GLN A 534 -5.64 -19.34 10.04
N LEU A 535 -5.36 -18.03 9.96
CA LEU A 535 -5.94 -17.19 8.92
C LEU A 535 -5.62 -17.72 7.52
N PRO A 536 -6.57 -17.73 6.60
CA PRO A 536 -6.33 -18.16 5.22
C PRO A 536 -5.43 -17.16 4.47
N SER A 537 -5.14 -17.49 3.20
CA SER A 537 -4.44 -16.58 2.27
C SER A 537 -5.14 -15.21 2.17
N VAL A 538 -4.40 -14.16 1.87
CA VAL A 538 -5.00 -12.84 1.56
C VAL A 538 -5.72 -12.91 0.21
N GLY A 539 -5.13 -13.58 -0.79
CA GLY A 539 -5.74 -13.77 -2.11
C GLY A 539 -6.83 -14.86 -2.13
N PRO A 540 -7.45 -15.08 -3.31
CA PRO A 540 -8.61 -15.93 -3.48
C PRO A 540 -8.32 -17.41 -3.22
N GLY A 541 -9.29 -18.08 -2.61
CA GLY A 541 -9.26 -19.50 -2.30
C GLY A 541 -8.79 -19.83 -0.89
N SER A 542 -8.95 -21.10 -0.51
CA SER A 542 -8.48 -21.69 0.74
C SER A 542 -7.79 -23.01 0.44
N VAL A 543 -6.74 -22.95 -0.39
CA VAL A 543 -6.12 -24.13 -1.03
C VAL A 543 -5.83 -25.27 -0.04
N LEU A 544 -5.15 -25.00 1.07
CA LEU A 544 -4.83 -26.03 2.05
C LEU A 544 -6.08 -26.71 2.62
N ARG A 545 -7.11 -25.93 2.93
CA ARG A 545 -8.38 -26.45 3.45
C ARG A 545 -9.12 -27.28 2.40
N ASP A 546 -9.20 -26.77 1.17
CA ASP A 546 -9.91 -27.42 0.08
C ASP A 546 -9.24 -28.76 -0.28
N VAL A 547 -7.90 -28.79 -0.33
CA VAL A 547 -7.11 -30.01 -0.54
C VAL A 547 -7.36 -31.03 0.57
N ILE A 548 -7.36 -30.61 1.85
CA ILE A 548 -7.66 -31.50 2.98
C ILE A 548 -9.09 -32.03 2.88
N SER A 549 -10.06 -31.17 2.61
CA SER A 549 -11.50 -31.54 2.57
C SER A 549 -11.87 -32.38 1.35
N SER A 550 -11.08 -32.35 0.29
CA SER A 550 -11.28 -33.18 -0.90
C SER A 550 -11.08 -34.67 -0.62
N GLY A 551 -10.19 -35.02 0.30
CA GLY A 551 -9.75 -36.39 0.53
C GLY A 551 -8.96 -36.99 -0.64
N ALA A 552 -8.56 -36.19 -1.65
CA ALA A 552 -7.88 -36.69 -2.85
C ALA A 552 -6.36 -36.87 -2.66
N VAL A 553 -5.79 -36.38 -1.57
CA VAL A 553 -4.37 -36.48 -1.25
C VAL A 553 -4.18 -37.10 0.16
N GLU A 554 -2.99 -37.62 0.42
CA GLU A 554 -2.65 -38.09 1.75
C GLU A 554 -2.51 -36.92 2.74
N VAL A 555 -3.20 -37.06 3.88
CA VAL A 555 -3.22 -36.02 4.94
C VAL A 555 -2.79 -36.65 6.25
N VAL A 556 -1.84 -36.02 6.94
CA VAL A 556 -1.51 -36.39 8.32
C VAL A 556 -1.76 -35.15 9.20
N ARG A 557 -2.66 -35.32 10.16
CA ARG A 557 -2.95 -34.29 11.14
C ARG A 557 -2.24 -34.61 12.45
N LEU A 558 -1.32 -33.71 12.87
CA LEU A 558 -0.66 -33.81 14.15
C LEU A 558 -1.55 -33.22 15.24
N THR A 559 -2.01 -34.04 16.16
CA THR A 559 -2.90 -33.65 17.24
C THR A 559 -2.23 -33.69 18.61
N GLU A 560 -1.18 -34.49 18.73
CA GLU A 560 -0.46 -34.68 19.99
C GLU A 560 0.39 -33.47 20.33
N ILE A 561 0.12 -32.87 21.51
CA ILE A 561 0.91 -31.75 22.05
C ILE A 561 2.04 -32.38 22.90
N PHE A 562 3.30 -32.04 22.57
CA PHE A 562 4.45 -32.56 23.31
C PHE A 562 4.51 -32.05 24.74
N ARG A 563 5.10 -32.87 25.63
CA ARG A 563 5.17 -32.62 27.08
C ARG A 563 5.70 -31.22 27.41
N GLN A 564 6.73 -30.74 26.73
CA GLN A 564 7.27 -29.38 26.92
C GLN A 564 6.28 -28.27 26.52
N ALA A 565 5.47 -28.50 25.49
CA ALA A 565 4.46 -27.55 25.04
C ALA A 565 3.19 -27.59 25.90
N ARG A 566 2.89 -28.71 26.60
CA ARG A 566 1.73 -28.81 27.51
C ARG A 566 1.83 -27.90 28.74
N THR A 567 3.02 -27.50 29.13
CA THR A 567 3.24 -26.56 30.25
C THR A 567 3.00 -25.12 29.87
N SER A 568 3.00 -24.79 28.57
CA SER A 568 2.73 -23.46 28.05
C SER A 568 1.21 -23.18 27.97
N MET A 569 0.81 -22.11 28.62
CA MET A 569 -0.58 -21.62 28.53
C MET A 569 -0.85 -21.02 27.15
N ILE A 570 0.16 -20.52 26.43
CA ILE A 570 0.01 -20.06 25.04
C ILE A 570 -0.52 -21.20 24.18
N VAL A 571 0.16 -22.36 24.22
CA VAL A 571 -0.23 -23.55 23.44
C VAL A 571 -1.59 -24.09 23.89
N THR A 572 -1.78 -24.25 25.20
CA THR A 572 -3.03 -24.75 25.77
C THR A 572 -4.20 -23.84 25.40
N ASN A 573 -4.04 -22.53 25.52
CA ASN A 573 -5.10 -21.56 25.20
C ASN A 573 -5.35 -21.44 23.68
N ALA A 574 -4.30 -21.56 22.85
CA ALA A 574 -4.50 -21.63 21.39
C ALA A 574 -5.39 -22.82 21.01
N HIS A 575 -5.14 -24.02 21.55
CA HIS A 575 -5.98 -25.19 21.30
C HIS A 575 -7.40 -25.04 21.87
N ARG A 576 -7.57 -24.40 23.04
CA ARG A 576 -8.90 -24.11 23.59
C ARG A 576 -9.68 -23.17 22.69
N VAL A 577 -9.06 -22.04 22.30
CA VAL A 577 -9.66 -21.08 21.37
C VAL A 577 -10.07 -21.76 20.07
N ASN A 578 -9.21 -22.61 19.51
CA ASN A 578 -9.49 -23.34 18.28
C ASN A 578 -10.74 -24.23 18.39
N ARG A 579 -10.95 -24.85 19.59
CA ARG A 579 -12.17 -25.64 19.88
C ARG A 579 -13.40 -24.78 20.25
N GLY A 580 -13.28 -23.47 20.26
CA GLY A 580 -14.36 -22.56 20.69
C GLY A 580 -14.54 -22.46 22.20
N GLU A 581 -13.54 -22.91 22.96
CA GLU A 581 -13.50 -22.85 24.41
C GLU A 581 -12.79 -21.57 24.87
N MET A 582 -13.32 -20.93 25.91
CA MET A 582 -12.64 -19.76 26.50
C MET A 582 -11.24 -20.12 26.98
N PRO A 583 -10.23 -19.27 26.71
CA PRO A 583 -8.89 -19.48 27.24
C PRO A 583 -8.92 -19.42 28.78
N VAL A 584 -7.99 -20.12 29.41
CA VAL A 584 -7.75 -20.02 30.85
C VAL A 584 -6.99 -18.72 31.10
N LEU A 585 -7.62 -17.79 31.79
CA LEU A 585 -7.10 -16.44 32.05
C LEU A 585 -6.38 -16.40 33.39
N ASN A 586 -5.24 -15.68 33.46
CA ASN A 586 -4.55 -15.28 34.68
C ASN A 586 -4.36 -16.43 35.72
N ARG A 587 -4.04 -17.63 35.27
CA ARG A 587 -3.80 -18.75 36.15
C ARG A 587 -2.60 -18.46 37.06
N ASN A 588 -2.82 -18.46 38.37
CA ASN A 588 -1.74 -18.51 39.31
C ASN A 588 -1.03 -19.85 39.17
N LEU A 589 0.20 -19.82 38.70
CA LEU A 589 1.06 -21.00 38.61
C LEU A 589 1.62 -21.26 40.01
N THR A 590 1.79 -22.54 40.38
CA THR A 590 2.53 -22.97 41.56
C THR A 590 3.88 -22.27 41.64
N GLU A 591 4.37 -21.99 42.84
CA GLU A 591 5.64 -21.29 43.09
C GLU A 591 6.78 -21.74 42.16
N GLY A 592 7.35 -20.75 41.45
CA GLY A 592 8.51 -20.92 40.54
C GLY A 592 8.25 -20.97 39.05
N ALA A 593 7.00 -21.13 38.57
CA ALA A 593 6.69 -21.09 37.14
C ALA A 593 6.20 -19.71 36.68
N LYS A 594 6.82 -19.14 35.63
CA LYS A 594 6.38 -17.86 35.05
C LYS A 594 5.15 -18.09 34.19
N ALA A 595 4.10 -17.28 34.41
CA ALA A 595 2.95 -17.26 33.52
C ALA A 595 3.35 -16.70 32.15
N ASP A 596 2.88 -17.35 31.08
CA ASP A 596 3.15 -16.99 29.69
C ASP A 596 1.89 -16.47 28.95
N PHE A 597 0.74 -16.35 29.65
CA PHE A 597 -0.50 -15.87 29.07
C PHE A 597 -1.28 -15.02 30.08
N PHE A 598 -1.59 -13.77 29.73
CA PHE A 598 -2.32 -12.83 30.55
C PHE A 598 -3.48 -12.20 29.82
N PHE A 599 -4.51 -11.85 30.58
CA PHE A 599 -5.61 -11.01 30.16
C PHE A 599 -5.82 -9.88 31.15
N ILE A 600 -5.82 -8.64 30.66
CA ILE A 600 -6.08 -7.44 31.44
C ILE A 600 -7.43 -6.88 31.00
N ALA A 601 -8.41 -6.88 31.92
CA ALA A 601 -9.74 -6.38 31.64
C ALA A 601 -9.75 -4.84 31.68
N GLU A 602 -10.18 -4.21 30.59
CA GLU A 602 -10.45 -2.78 30.47
C GLU A 602 -11.47 -2.57 29.36
N ASP A 603 -12.49 -1.77 29.63
CA ASP A 603 -13.60 -1.56 28.71
C ASP A 603 -13.43 -0.27 27.87
N ASP A 604 -12.74 0.73 28.42
CA ASP A 604 -12.48 2.00 27.76
C ASP A 604 -11.33 1.89 26.74
N PRO A 605 -11.59 2.13 25.44
CA PRO A 605 -10.58 2.00 24.40
C PRO A 605 -9.35 2.93 24.59
N GLU A 606 -9.53 4.12 25.16
CA GLU A 606 -8.42 5.05 25.40
C GLU A 606 -7.52 4.55 26.56
N LYS A 607 -8.14 4.00 27.61
CA LYS A 607 -7.42 3.34 28.69
C LYS A 607 -6.71 2.09 28.20
N VAL A 608 -7.35 1.30 27.28
CA VAL A 608 -6.70 0.15 26.64
C VAL A 608 -5.44 0.61 25.91
N THR A 609 -5.51 1.68 25.11
CA THR A 609 -4.32 2.25 24.43
C THR A 609 -3.24 2.66 25.42
N THR A 610 -3.61 3.32 26.51
CA THR A 610 -2.68 3.74 27.57
C THR A 610 -2.03 2.55 28.28
N LEU A 611 -2.81 1.49 28.57
CA LEU A 611 -2.33 0.25 29.15
C LEU A 611 -1.36 -0.48 28.20
N VAL A 612 -1.70 -0.57 26.91
CA VAL A 612 -0.79 -1.15 25.89
C VAL A 612 0.53 -0.40 25.89
N LYS A 613 0.50 0.94 25.88
CA LYS A 613 1.73 1.75 25.98
C LYS A 613 2.53 1.44 27.25
N ASP A 614 1.89 1.45 28.43
CA ASP A 614 2.57 1.18 29.71
C ASP A 614 3.16 -0.24 29.75
N LEU A 615 2.45 -1.22 29.24
CA LEU A 615 2.93 -2.60 29.10
C LEU A 615 4.20 -2.66 28.25
N VAL A 616 4.18 -2.07 27.06
CA VAL A 616 5.30 -2.15 26.11
C VAL A 616 6.52 -1.36 26.61
N VAL A 617 6.30 -0.17 27.17
CA VAL A 617 7.40 0.73 27.54
C VAL A 617 8.02 0.35 28.88
N ARG A 618 7.24 -0.12 29.86
CA ARG A 618 7.71 -0.26 31.25
C ARG A 618 7.58 -1.66 31.82
N ARG A 619 6.36 -2.26 31.78
CA ARG A 619 6.10 -3.49 32.56
C ARG A 619 6.73 -4.72 31.94
N LEU A 620 6.55 -4.93 30.63
CA LEU A 620 7.00 -6.14 29.93
C LEU A 620 8.52 -6.20 29.78
N PRO A 621 9.24 -5.10 29.45
CA PRO A 621 10.70 -5.12 29.47
C PRO A 621 11.28 -5.60 30.79
N THR A 622 10.71 -5.16 31.91
CA THR A 622 11.14 -5.59 33.25
C THR A 622 10.73 -7.04 33.55
N TYR A 623 9.47 -7.42 33.25
CA TYR A 623 8.94 -8.75 33.55
C TYR A 623 9.60 -9.85 32.71
N ALA A 624 9.67 -9.65 31.38
CA ALA A 624 10.16 -10.65 30.45
C ALA A 624 11.67 -10.52 30.15
N LYS A 625 12.33 -9.49 30.67
CA LYS A 625 13.73 -9.16 30.35
C LYS A 625 13.93 -9.11 28.83
N CYS A 626 13.23 -8.22 28.14
CA CYS A 626 13.19 -8.12 26.69
C CYS A 626 13.30 -6.66 26.23
N ASP A 627 13.77 -6.47 25.00
CA ASP A 627 13.79 -5.17 24.36
C ASP A 627 12.38 -4.74 23.95
N PRO A 628 11.94 -3.49 24.27
CA PRO A 628 10.60 -3.04 23.97
C PRO A 628 10.32 -2.87 22.47
N ILE A 629 11.34 -2.64 21.64
CA ILE A 629 11.19 -2.42 20.21
C ILE A 629 11.39 -3.72 19.44
N ASP A 630 12.43 -4.49 19.75
CA ASP A 630 12.79 -5.67 18.96
C ASP A 630 12.03 -6.93 19.38
N ASP A 631 11.80 -7.13 20.69
CA ASP A 631 11.18 -8.35 21.21
C ASP A 631 9.66 -8.26 21.39
N ILE A 632 9.10 -7.05 21.53
CA ILE A 632 7.67 -6.87 21.73
C ILE A 632 7.01 -6.47 20.41
N GLN A 633 5.96 -7.20 20.05
CA GLN A 633 5.12 -6.83 18.92
C GLN A 633 3.68 -6.60 19.37
N VAL A 634 3.19 -5.40 19.15
CA VAL A 634 1.78 -5.10 19.31
C VAL A 634 1.03 -5.53 18.06
N MET A 635 -0.08 -6.24 18.23
CA MET A 635 -0.94 -6.69 17.13
C MET A 635 -2.34 -6.15 17.33
N ALA A 636 -2.94 -5.54 16.33
CA ALA A 636 -4.31 -5.06 16.40
C ALA A 636 -5.19 -5.71 15.31
N PRO A 637 -6.46 -6.01 15.60
CA PRO A 637 -7.38 -6.56 14.61
C PRO A 637 -7.69 -5.61 13.46
N MET A 638 -7.71 -4.28 13.72
CA MET A 638 -8.11 -3.25 12.77
C MET A 638 -7.06 -2.15 12.62
N ARG A 639 -7.11 -1.42 11.50
CA ARG A 639 -6.17 -0.32 11.22
C ARG A 639 -6.61 1.00 11.86
N ARG A 640 -7.88 1.39 11.65
CA ARG A 640 -8.43 2.72 11.98
C ARG A 640 -9.42 2.63 13.14
N THR A 641 -8.93 2.60 14.35
CA THR A 641 -9.72 2.75 15.59
C THR A 641 -8.80 3.33 16.66
N VAL A 642 -9.33 3.72 17.81
CA VAL A 642 -8.52 4.18 18.95
C VAL A 642 -7.49 3.12 19.37
N THR A 643 -7.85 1.84 19.33
CA THR A 643 -6.96 0.69 19.58
C THR A 643 -6.42 0.06 18.29
N GLY A 644 -6.48 0.78 17.15
CA GLY A 644 -6.03 0.33 15.84
C GLY A 644 -4.55 0.55 15.59
N VAL A 645 -4.06 -0.10 14.53
CA VAL A 645 -2.62 -0.09 14.16
C VAL A 645 -2.08 1.33 13.98
N GLU A 646 -2.83 2.22 13.33
CA GLU A 646 -2.36 3.57 13.00
C GLU A 646 -2.16 4.40 14.29
N ASN A 647 -3.14 4.42 15.17
CA ASN A 647 -3.04 5.14 16.44
C ASN A 647 -1.98 4.54 17.38
N LEU A 648 -1.94 3.20 17.48
CA LEU A 648 -0.96 2.52 18.32
C LEU A 648 0.47 2.77 17.84
N ASN A 649 0.71 2.83 16.53
CA ASN A 649 2.03 3.19 16.00
C ASN A 649 2.44 4.61 16.39
N ALA A 650 1.53 5.59 16.31
CA ALA A 650 1.82 6.96 16.73
C ALA A 650 2.15 7.03 18.21
N VAL A 651 1.31 6.43 19.07
CA VAL A 651 1.47 6.44 20.53
C VAL A 651 2.75 5.72 20.97
N LEU A 652 3.05 4.58 20.37
CA LEU A 652 4.23 3.78 20.71
C LEU A 652 5.51 4.42 20.18
N ARG A 653 5.52 4.98 18.98
CA ARG A 653 6.67 5.73 18.47
C ARG A 653 7.04 6.88 19.40
N ASP A 654 6.06 7.71 19.76
CA ASP A 654 6.33 8.88 20.60
C ASP A 654 6.79 8.49 22.02
N ALA A 655 6.44 7.29 22.48
CA ALA A 655 6.90 6.77 23.77
C ALA A 655 8.28 6.09 23.70
N LEU A 656 8.57 5.34 22.64
CA LEU A 656 9.78 4.53 22.49
C LEU A 656 10.89 5.24 21.71
N ASN A 657 10.52 6.11 20.79
CA ASN A 657 11.42 6.89 19.96
C ASN A 657 10.96 8.35 19.88
N PRO A 658 10.96 9.11 20.99
CA PRO A 658 10.51 10.49 21.00
C PRO A 658 11.39 11.38 20.10
N ALA A 659 10.81 12.48 19.61
CA ALA A 659 11.57 13.53 18.94
C ALA A 659 12.61 14.11 19.91
N ALA A 660 13.81 14.31 19.41
CA ALA A 660 14.90 14.87 20.18
C ALA A 660 15.75 15.81 19.32
N PRO A 661 16.39 16.85 19.90
CA PRO A 661 17.34 17.67 19.17
C PRO A 661 18.44 16.80 18.53
N GLY A 662 18.67 16.99 17.25
CA GLY A 662 19.67 16.21 16.48
C GLY A 662 19.15 14.95 15.82
N LYS A 663 17.96 14.46 16.13
CA LYS A 663 17.31 13.39 15.36
C LYS A 663 16.65 13.97 14.11
N GLN A 664 17.05 13.47 12.98
CA GLN A 664 16.44 13.87 11.71
C GLN A 664 15.09 13.19 11.51
N GLU A 665 14.17 13.93 10.91
CA GLU A 665 12.83 13.46 10.54
C GLU A 665 12.54 13.80 9.08
N MET A 666 11.87 12.89 8.39
CA MET A 666 11.31 13.15 7.07
C MET A 666 9.79 12.99 7.10
N ARG A 667 9.08 13.93 6.50
CA ARG A 667 7.62 13.94 6.39
C ARG A 667 7.21 13.76 4.94
N LEU A 668 6.41 12.73 4.70
CA LEU A 668 5.84 12.45 3.39
C LEU A 668 4.33 12.24 3.55
N GLY A 669 3.53 13.24 3.14
CA GLY A 669 2.09 13.20 3.38
C GLY A 669 1.76 13.03 4.86
N GLY A 670 1.04 11.95 5.21
CA GLY A 670 0.71 11.60 6.60
C GLY A 670 1.76 10.76 7.33
N LEU A 671 2.81 10.29 6.65
CA LEU A 671 3.88 9.49 7.24
C LEU A 671 5.01 10.39 7.74
N VAL A 672 5.44 10.16 8.98
CA VAL A 672 6.64 10.78 9.54
C VAL A 672 7.60 9.66 9.91
N LEU A 673 8.77 9.64 9.30
CA LEU A 673 9.87 8.72 9.61
C LEU A 673 10.97 9.45 10.37
N ARG A 674 11.46 8.84 11.42
CA ARG A 674 12.47 9.37 12.35
C ARG A 674 13.59 8.36 12.51
N GLU A 675 14.81 8.82 12.66
CA GLU A 675 15.93 7.94 13.02
C GLU A 675 15.61 7.12 14.29
N GLY A 676 15.85 5.80 14.20
CA GLY A 676 15.51 4.83 15.24
C GLY A 676 14.10 4.22 15.11
N ASP A 677 13.26 4.66 14.16
CA ASP A 677 11.92 4.08 13.98
C ASP A 677 11.96 2.62 13.54
N LYS A 678 11.05 1.82 14.10
CA LYS A 678 10.76 0.47 13.66
C LYS A 678 9.80 0.53 12.48
N VAL A 679 10.24 0.06 11.32
CA VAL A 679 9.47 0.11 10.06
C VAL A 679 9.29 -1.26 9.45
N MET A 680 8.28 -1.40 8.58
CA MET A 680 8.00 -2.62 7.82
C MET A 680 7.88 -2.28 6.35
N GLN A 681 8.51 -3.10 5.51
CA GLN A 681 8.31 -3.10 4.06
C GLN A 681 6.90 -3.58 3.73
N THR A 682 6.20 -2.90 2.82
CA THR A 682 4.81 -3.22 2.47
C THR A 682 4.65 -3.90 1.13
N ARG A 683 5.70 -3.90 0.31
CA ARG A 683 5.74 -4.49 -1.04
C ARG A 683 7.02 -5.31 -1.20
N ASN A 684 7.04 -6.23 -2.16
CA ASN A 684 8.29 -6.88 -2.54
C ASN A 684 9.11 -5.93 -3.42
N ASN A 685 10.33 -5.63 -3.01
CA ASN A 685 11.31 -4.91 -3.80
C ASN A 685 12.47 -5.86 -4.09
N TYR A 686 12.47 -6.44 -5.28
CA TYR A 686 13.45 -7.47 -5.67
C TYR A 686 14.81 -6.89 -5.97
N ASP A 687 14.89 -5.64 -6.44
CA ASP A 687 16.15 -4.94 -6.71
C ASP A 687 16.90 -4.67 -5.41
N LYS A 688 16.17 -4.33 -4.36
CA LYS A 688 16.72 -4.09 -3.03
C LYS A 688 16.71 -5.34 -2.14
N MET A 689 16.18 -6.45 -2.65
CA MET A 689 16.06 -7.73 -1.94
C MET A 689 15.32 -7.62 -0.60
N VAL A 690 14.32 -6.73 -0.50
CA VAL A 690 13.45 -6.54 0.67
C VAL A 690 12.03 -6.96 0.32
N PHE A 691 11.40 -7.69 1.22
CA PHE A 691 10.11 -8.32 0.93
C PHE A 691 9.00 -7.79 1.83
N ASN A 692 7.77 -7.90 1.35
CA ASN A 692 6.58 -7.54 2.13
C ASN A 692 6.60 -8.25 3.48
N GLY A 693 6.49 -7.47 4.55
CA GLY A 693 6.55 -7.95 5.93
C GLY A 693 7.93 -7.86 6.57
N ASP A 694 9.02 -7.60 5.84
CA ASP A 694 10.33 -7.42 6.46
C ASP A 694 10.33 -6.22 7.39
N ILE A 695 10.81 -6.42 8.61
CA ILE A 695 10.95 -5.36 9.61
C ILE A 695 12.39 -4.90 9.68
N GLY A 696 12.57 -3.60 9.62
CA GLY A 696 13.85 -2.93 9.77
C GLY A 696 13.79 -1.77 10.74
N ARG A 697 14.94 -1.17 10.96
CA ARG A 697 15.10 0.04 11.79
C ARG A 697 15.68 1.17 10.94
N VAL A 698 15.10 2.34 10.99
CA VAL A 698 15.62 3.54 10.33
C VAL A 698 16.94 3.92 11.02
N VAL A 699 18.04 3.93 10.26
CA VAL A 699 19.38 4.23 10.81
C VAL A 699 19.90 5.60 10.39
N LYS A 700 19.38 6.17 9.29
CA LYS A 700 19.69 7.53 8.85
C LYS A 700 18.48 8.11 8.14
N VAL A 701 18.22 9.37 8.37
CA VAL A 701 17.30 10.20 7.61
C VAL A 701 18.06 11.38 7.07
N ASP A 702 18.00 11.60 5.76
CA ASP A 702 18.64 12.71 5.09
C ASP A 702 17.58 13.59 4.41
N PRO A 703 17.18 14.71 5.06
CA PRO A 703 16.17 15.58 4.49
C PRO A 703 16.66 16.41 3.28
N GLU A 704 18.00 16.61 3.14
CA GLU A 704 18.57 17.37 2.03
C GLU A 704 18.59 16.54 0.75
N ASP A 705 19.05 15.29 0.84
CA ASP A 705 19.07 14.33 -0.27
C ASP A 705 17.73 13.59 -0.44
N GLN A 706 16.78 13.79 0.49
CA GLN A 706 15.47 13.15 0.51
C GLN A 706 15.56 11.60 0.57
N GLU A 707 16.50 11.09 1.34
CA GLU A 707 16.77 9.67 1.50
C GLU A 707 16.56 9.17 2.92
N VAL A 708 16.11 7.91 3.04
CA VAL A 708 16.00 7.18 4.30
C VAL A 708 16.76 5.86 4.20
N VAL A 709 17.66 5.59 5.14
CA VAL A 709 18.39 4.32 5.21
C VAL A 709 17.79 3.46 6.30
N VAL A 710 17.36 2.24 5.92
CA VAL A 710 16.79 1.24 6.82
C VAL A 710 17.72 0.06 6.95
N ALA A 711 18.00 -0.37 8.17
CA ALA A 711 18.75 -1.59 8.47
C ALA A 711 17.79 -2.76 8.72
N PHE A 712 17.93 -3.82 7.94
CA PHE A 712 17.22 -5.09 8.10
C PHE A 712 18.15 -6.14 8.71
N VAL A 713 17.63 -6.91 9.69
CA VAL A 713 18.39 -7.98 10.33
C VAL A 713 18.39 -9.22 9.44
N GLU A 714 19.56 -9.68 9.06
CA GLU A 714 19.78 -10.92 8.29
C GLU A 714 20.61 -11.94 9.10
N PRO A 715 20.64 -13.23 8.72
CA PRO A 715 21.43 -14.23 9.44
C PRO A 715 22.93 -13.88 9.49
N ASP A 716 23.43 -13.22 8.43
CA ASP A 716 24.84 -12.89 8.26
C ASP A 716 25.19 -11.47 8.75
N GLY A 717 24.24 -10.76 9.39
CA GLY A 717 24.43 -9.41 9.90
C GLY A 717 23.31 -8.44 9.59
N MET A 718 23.62 -7.13 9.59
CA MET A 718 22.65 -6.08 9.25
C MET A 718 22.86 -5.59 7.82
N ARG A 719 21.85 -5.69 6.98
CA ARG A 719 21.84 -5.12 5.64
C ARG A 719 21.19 -3.73 5.67
N ARG A 720 21.90 -2.75 5.13
CA ARG A 720 21.38 -1.38 4.98
C ARG A 720 20.83 -1.17 3.58
N VAL A 721 19.64 -0.61 3.51
CA VAL A 721 18.93 -0.32 2.27
C VAL A 721 18.53 1.15 2.25
N THR A 722 18.90 1.86 1.19
CA THR A 722 18.52 3.26 0.99
C THR A 722 17.22 3.34 0.21
N TYR A 723 16.31 4.19 0.67
CA TYR A 723 15.03 4.51 0.04
C TYR A 723 15.04 5.97 -0.38
N GLU A 724 14.76 6.23 -1.63
CA GLU A 724 14.51 7.57 -2.15
C GLU A 724 13.08 8.02 -1.80
N GLN A 725 12.79 9.31 -1.91
CA GLN A 725 11.49 9.88 -1.56
C GLN A 725 10.31 9.16 -2.20
N HIS A 726 10.42 8.79 -3.46
CA HIS A 726 9.36 8.12 -4.22
C HIS A 726 9.12 6.65 -3.82
N GLU A 727 10.04 6.05 -3.06
CA GLU A 727 9.96 4.68 -2.53
C GLU A 727 9.49 4.62 -1.08
N LEU A 728 9.38 5.75 -0.40
CA LEU A 728 9.00 5.78 1.02
C LEU A 728 7.55 5.33 1.27
N ASP A 729 6.71 5.29 0.25
CA ASP A 729 5.37 4.70 0.31
C ASP A 729 5.39 3.17 0.51
N GLU A 730 6.54 2.53 0.29
CA GLU A 730 6.78 1.13 0.59
C GLU A 730 7.01 0.85 2.08
N LEU A 731 7.24 1.88 2.89
CA LEU A 731 7.52 1.77 4.32
C LEU A 731 6.34 2.21 5.17
N VAL A 732 6.11 1.50 6.26
CA VAL A 732 5.15 1.90 7.32
C VAL A 732 5.76 1.68 8.69
N LEU A 733 5.32 2.44 9.68
CA LEU A 733 5.68 2.17 11.07
C LEU A 733 5.19 0.77 11.49
N SER A 734 5.96 0.07 12.30
CA SER A 734 5.67 -1.32 12.69
C SER A 734 5.84 -1.62 14.19
N TYR A 735 5.73 -0.63 15.05
CA TYR A 735 5.57 -0.86 16.49
C TYR A 735 4.29 -1.66 16.78
N ALA A 736 3.23 -1.36 16.03
CA ALA A 736 1.99 -2.14 15.95
C ALA A 736 1.74 -2.58 14.51
N ILE A 737 1.26 -3.82 14.32
CA ILE A 737 0.89 -4.39 13.02
C ILE A 737 -0.49 -5.04 13.07
N SER A 738 -1.12 -5.28 11.92
CA SER A 738 -2.31 -6.12 11.88
C SER A 738 -1.96 -7.60 12.08
N VAL A 739 -2.89 -8.39 12.60
CA VAL A 739 -2.70 -9.83 12.76
C VAL A 739 -2.39 -10.53 11.43
N HIS A 740 -2.98 -10.08 10.31
CA HIS A 740 -2.67 -10.59 8.97
C HIS A 740 -1.20 -10.38 8.60
N LYS A 741 -0.64 -9.22 8.92
CA LYS A 741 0.80 -8.94 8.66
C LYS A 741 1.77 -9.66 9.58
N SER A 742 1.28 -10.37 10.60
CA SER A 742 2.09 -11.22 11.48
C SER A 742 2.22 -12.66 10.97
N GLN A 743 1.45 -13.06 9.96
CA GLN A 743 1.52 -14.41 9.39
C GLN A 743 2.95 -14.72 8.91
N GLY A 744 3.38 -15.97 9.08
CA GLY A 744 4.76 -16.40 8.77
C GLY A 744 5.84 -15.87 9.72
N SER A 745 5.47 -15.06 10.73
CA SER A 745 6.40 -14.48 11.73
C SER A 745 6.10 -15.00 13.12
N GLU A 746 7.10 -14.98 14.01
CA GLU A 746 6.94 -15.22 15.44
C GLU A 746 7.70 -14.18 16.25
N TYR A 747 7.19 -13.84 17.41
CA TYR A 747 7.73 -12.80 18.27
C TYR A 747 7.90 -13.32 19.71
N PRO A 748 8.93 -12.89 20.43
CA PRO A 748 9.09 -13.28 21.84
C PRO A 748 7.86 -12.91 22.68
N VAL A 749 7.36 -11.68 22.56
CA VAL A 749 6.25 -11.14 23.33
C VAL A 749 5.20 -10.52 22.42
N ILE A 750 3.94 -10.84 22.64
CA ILE A 750 2.81 -10.26 21.91
C ILE A 750 1.91 -9.52 22.90
N VAL A 751 1.49 -8.32 22.50
CA VAL A 751 0.45 -7.54 23.17
C VAL A 751 -0.67 -7.28 22.15
N MET A 752 -1.91 -7.64 22.52
CA MET A 752 -3.04 -7.48 21.60
C MET A 752 -4.23 -6.82 22.30
N PRO A 753 -4.65 -5.62 21.86
CA PRO A 753 -5.94 -5.07 22.28
C PRO A 753 -7.10 -5.87 21.68
N ILE A 754 -8.08 -6.22 22.49
CA ILE A 754 -9.28 -6.95 22.08
C ILE A 754 -10.52 -6.25 22.65
N THR A 755 -11.12 -5.36 21.87
CA THR A 755 -12.25 -4.52 22.25
C THR A 755 -13.45 -4.76 21.34
N THR A 756 -14.63 -4.35 21.78
CA THR A 756 -15.85 -4.46 20.98
C THR A 756 -15.87 -3.55 19.75
N GLN A 757 -15.00 -2.54 19.68
CA GLN A 757 -14.79 -1.73 18.46
C GLN A 757 -14.27 -2.58 17.28
N HIS A 758 -13.67 -3.72 17.55
CA HIS A 758 -13.18 -4.64 16.56
C HIS A 758 -14.22 -5.66 16.08
N PHE A 759 -15.52 -5.42 16.28
CA PHE A 759 -16.60 -6.41 16.14
C PHE A 759 -16.54 -7.23 14.84
N ILE A 760 -16.31 -6.58 13.69
CA ILE A 760 -16.21 -7.24 12.37
C ILE A 760 -15.06 -8.25 12.32
N MET A 761 -13.95 -7.95 13.01
CA MET A 761 -12.72 -8.75 13.00
C MET A 761 -12.59 -9.70 14.19
N LEU A 762 -13.59 -9.76 15.08
CA LEU A 762 -13.59 -10.68 16.22
C LEU A 762 -13.94 -12.09 15.76
N GLN A 763 -12.98 -12.76 15.14
CA GLN A 763 -13.08 -14.13 14.62
C GLN A 763 -12.11 -15.06 15.34
N ARG A 764 -12.48 -16.34 15.46
CA ARG A 764 -11.71 -17.38 16.15
C ARG A 764 -10.32 -17.58 15.55
N ASN A 765 -10.25 -17.68 14.22
CA ASN A 765 -8.99 -17.88 13.49
C ASN A 765 -8.03 -16.68 13.63
N LEU A 766 -8.56 -15.45 13.71
CA LEU A 766 -7.75 -14.25 13.93
C LEU A 766 -7.13 -14.27 15.33
N LEU A 767 -7.92 -14.53 16.36
CA LEU A 767 -7.43 -14.66 17.74
C LEU A 767 -6.44 -15.82 17.88
N TYR A 768 -6.77 -16.97 17.30
CA TYR A 768 -5.89 -18.13 17.27
C TYR A 768 -4.55 -17.82 16.58
N THR A 769 -4.58 -17.18 15.42
CA THR A 769 -3.37 -16.79 14.71
C THR A 769 -2.52 -15.83 15.56
N ALA A 770 -3.12 -14.81 16.18
CA ALA A 770 -2.39 -13.88 17.04
C ALA A 770 -1.70 -14.58 18.22
N ILE A 771 -2.42 -15.46 18.94
CA ILE A 771 -1.87 -16.21 20.07
C ILE A 771 -0.68 -17.09 19.61
N THR A 772 -0.83 -17.76 18.47
CA THR A 772 0.19 -18.68 17.94
C THR A 772 1.45 -18.02 17.41
N ARG A 773 1.46 -16.68 17.29
CA ARG A 773 2.67 -15.91 16.92
C ARG A 773 3.62 -15.69 18.11
N ALA A 774 3.19 -15.95 19.34
CA ALA A 774 4.02 -15.72 20.53
C ALA A 774 4.91 -16.93 20.86
N LYS A 775 6.19 -16.65 21.19
CA LYS A 775 7.16 -17.65 21.66
C LYS A 775 7.20 -17.78 23.19
N ARG A 776 7.10 -16.65 23.92
CA ARG A 776 7.37 -16.58 25.35
C ARG A 776 6.22 -16.02 26.16
N LEU A 777 5.46 -15.04 25.60
CA LEU A 777 4.45 -14.32 26.37
C LEU A 777 3.36 -13.75 25.47
N VAL A 778 2.10 -13.90 25.89
CA VAL A 778 0.92 -13.22 25.33
C VAL A 778 0.25 -12.37 26.39
N VAL A 779 -0.05 -11.13 26.08
CA VAL A 779 -0.89 -10.24 26.91
C VAL A 779 -2.04 -9.73 26.06
N LEU A 780 -3.27 -10.13 26.39
CA LEU A 780 -4.49 -9.58 25.81
C LEU A 780 -5.01 -8.46 26.71
N VAL A 781 -5.42 -7.33 26.13
CA VAL A 781 -5.94 -6.17 26.86
C VAL A 781 -7.28 -5.76 26.28
N GLY A 782 -8.34 -5.74 27.08
CA GLY A 782 -9.67 -5.33 26.60
C GLY A 782 -10.82 -6.00 27.31
N THR A 783 -11.94 -6.24 26.60
CA THR A 783 -13.16 -6.67 27.21
C THR A 783 -13.35 -8.20 27.19
N PRO A 784 -13.77 -8.83 28.30
CA PRO A 784 -14.13 -10.26 28.28
C PRO A 784 -15.21 -10.58 27.26
N LYS A 785 -16.10 -9.61 26.99
CA LYS A 785 -17.16 -9.74 25.97
C LYS A 785 -16.57 -9.87 24.57
N ALA A 786 -15.59 -9.01 24.20
CA ALA A 786 -14.94 -9.09 22.89
C ALA A 786 -14.17 -10.40 22.73
N LEU A 787 -13.45 -10.84 23.78
CA LEU A 787 -12.79 -12.13 23.79
C LEU A 787 -13.77 -13.30 23.58
N ALA A 788 -14.91 -13.29 24.27
CA ALA A 788 -15.94 -14.31 24.13
C ALA A 788 -16.56 -14.33 22.71
N ILE A 789 -16.76 -13.15 22.10
CA ILE A 789 -17.24 -13.03 20.72
C ILE A 789 -16.21 -13.66 19.80
N ALA A 790 -14.93 -13.28 19.90
CA ALA A 790 -13.86 -13.82 19.06
C ALA A 790 -13.75 -15.34 19.16
N VAL A 791 -13.84 -15.91 20.38
CA VAL A 791 -13.78 -17.36 20.61
C VAL A 791 -14.97 -18.10 19.99
N LYS A 792 -16.18 -17.54 20.14
CA LYS A 792 -17.41 -18.19 19.66
C LYS A 792 -17.62 -18.02 18.16
N ASN A 793 -17.16 -16.90 17.60
CA ASN A 793 -17.32 -16.60 16.19
C ASN A 793 -16.42 -17.49 15.34
N SER A 794 -17.00 -18.61 14.86
CA SER A 794 -16.38 -19.52 13.91
C SER A 794 -16.78 -19.23 12.46
N THR A 795 -17.55 -18.18 12.26
CA THR A 795 -17.95 -17.75 10.93
C THR A 795 -16.69 -17.24 10.24
N GLN A 796 -15.98 -18.16 9.65
CA GLN A 796 -15.04 -17.78 8.58
C GLN A 796 -15.94 -17.35 7.45
N ASP A 797 -15.65 -16.20 6.85
CA ASP A 797 -16.31 -15.81 5.64
C ASP A 797 -16.22 -16.99 4.68
N ARG A 798 -17.37 -17.54 4.29
CA ARG A 798 -17.45 -18.70 3.42
C ARG A 798 -16.82 -18.30 2.10
N ARG A 799 -15.61 -18.74 1.86
CA ARG A 799 -14.97 -18.54 0.58
C ARG A 799 -15.55 -19.51 -0.43
N TYR A 800 -16.06 -18.97 -1.51
CA TYR A 800 -16.53 -19.77 -2.61
C TYR A 800 -15.34 -20.26 -3.44
N SER A 801 -15.10 -21.58 -3.41
CA SER A 801 -14.05 -22.29 -4.15
C SER A 801 -14.57 -23.64 -4.59
N GLY A 802 -14.33 -24.01 -5.85
CA GLY A 802 -14.67 -25.29 -6.43
C GLY A 802 -13.55 -26.34 -6.34
N LEU A 803 -12.37 -25.97 -5.79
CA LEU A 803 -11.18 -26.81 -5.81
C LEU A 803 -11.41 -28.21 -5.18
N ALA A 804 -12.08 -28.26 -4.02
CA ALA A 804 -12.34 -29.54 -3.36
C ALA A 804 -13.20 -30.48 -4.19
N GLU A 805 -14.18 -29.95 -4.92
CA GLU A 805 -15.04 -30.75 -5.82
C GLU A 805 -14.31 -31.23 -7.05
N ARG A 806 -13.54 -30.33 -7.69
CA ARG A 806 -12.71 -30.70 -8.85
C ARG A 806 -11.71 -31.80 -8.48
N LEU A 807 -11.10 -31.73 -7.31
CA LEU A 807 -10.20 -32.78 -6.82
C LEU A 807 -10.93 -34.11 -6.56
N ARG A 808 -12.16 -34.10 -6.03
CA ARG A 808 -12.98 -35.32 -5.85
C ARG A 808 -13.38 -35.95 -7.18
N ALA A 809 -13.69 -35.13 -8.18
CA ALA A 809 -14.06 -35.58 -9.50
C ALA A 809 -12.89 -36.21 -10.28
N LEU A 810 -11.64 -35.86 -9.95
CA LEU A 810 -10.43 -36.37 -10.58
C LEU A 810 -9.81 -37.57 -9.85
N ARG A 811 -10.37 -37.95 -8.68
CA ARG A 811 -9.94 -39.11 -7.89
C ARG A 811 -10.48 -40.39 -8.49
#